data_451592efe6f7a45e411c5eba9f3a9dee
#
_entry.id   451592efe6f7a45e411c5eba9f3a9dee
#
_cell.length_a   1.000
_cell.length_b   1.000
_cell.length_c   1.000
_cell.angle_alpha   90.00
_cell.angle_beta   90.00
_cell.angle_gamma   90.00
#
_symmetry.space_group_name_H-M   'P 1'
#
loop_
_entity.id
_entity.type
_entity.pdbx_description
1 polymer ?
#
loop_
_entity_poly.entity_id
_entity_poly.type
_entity_poly.pdbx_seq_one_letter_code
_entity_poly.pdbx_strand_id
1 'polypeptide(L)'
;MPRLLHPPGCRGCVLDDKGEGFAPADGPRESWLLLVGEALGYTEMLTGRPFMGDAGAMLNRLLGLLGWKREAIRIHNTISCHPPNDWFDERAPWYYPAMAHCPYLEQTLTEHPRVVVPMGMSALRRVLHLEHKKKLKVQDFHGAIVRDPTDRFWVVPTFHPSFLQRGATNLIGTVLWDLRRAEEARDHGAPESGHSLVVDPPVEWFRAWVDQVVAARHQDQGAYPISSDVETPDKAGGRDEGEISADDVSFQLLRHNVSCHPDEGVTVPDAEPYRDQLRRLYASPGNIWMWNREYDFIRDVQAGLLREEDSRKVVDLMWLWKFLQSDVPRGLGYVAPFYSNYGPWKHLADEDPATYGAVDGLQTHRVGFGIVSDLIAERRYEMAMRHTHRLLTEVLRPAQLIGVKVDRGRLTVFKQELADKARGRLQVLQERVPETLMPLTPKEGLRRPPAADLLHVKASAFTRKGTPRKGKPQAEIKQELYARARVVERLILKEVLVCRTCGATEVARRHRCPPPQAAGEPARTADLDLAVATVTRWYWQEPFNADSVPQVLAYIKHRGHKPGRARKSKSDESTNRETLERLSRTTGDPFYQALLDYRAIGKVKGTYVEGTERRLDADDRLHPVPTFKPSTMRLSYTNPNITN
;
A
#
# COMPACT_ATOMS: atom_id res chain seq x y z
N MET A 1 15.95 -30.76 -19.05
CA MET A 1 15.90 -30.01 -20.32
C MET A 1 17.15 -29.15 -20.43
N PRO A 2 17.81 -29.01 -21.62
CA PRO A 2 19.00 -28.19 -21.72
C PRO A 2 18.61 -26.75 -21.37
N ARG A 3 19.36 -26.10 -20.44
CA ARG A 3 19.26 -24.65 -20.22
C ARG A 3 19.48 -23.98 -21.57
N LEU A 4 18.51 -23.24 -22.06
CA LEU A 4 18.71 -22.35 -23.19
C LEU A 4 19.88 -21.44 -22.82
N LEU A 5 20.97 -21.53 -23.59
CA LEU A 5 22.17 -20.72 -23.35
C LEU A 5 21.77 -19.24 -23.40
N HIS A 6 22.04 -18.53 -22.33
CA HIS A 6 21.86 -17.07 -22.32
C HIS A 6 22.78 -16.44 -23.37
N PRO A 7 22.28 -15.46 -24.16
CA PRO A 7 23.11 -14.75 -25.12
C PRO A 7 24.26 -13.99 -24.46
N PRO A 8 25.33 -13.63 -25.22
CA PRO A 8 26.50 -12.96 -24.68
C PRO A 8 26.25 -11.71 -23.83
N GLY A 9 25.17 -10.97 -24.10
CA GLY A 9 24.77 -9.77 -23.34
C GLY A 9 24.27 -10.08 -21.92
N CYS A 10 24.05 -11.35 -21.57
CA CYS A 10 23.72 -11.75 -20.19
C CYS A 10 24.93 -11.93 -19.29
N ARG A 11 26.16 -12.01 -19.86
CA ARG A 11 27.38 -12.19 -19.07
C ARG A 11 27.57 -11.07 -18.05
N GLY A 12 27.76 -11.44 -16.78
CA GLY A 12 27.94 -10.50 -15.67
C GLY A 12 26.62 -9.93 -15.13
N CYS A 13 25.48 -10.30 -15.69
CA CYS A 13 24.18 -9.99 -15.11
C CYS A 13 23.97 -10.78 -13.80
N VAL A 14 23.34 -10.16 -12.82
CA VAL A 14 22.97 -10.81 -11.54
C VAL A 14 22.05 -12.04 -11.72
N LEU A 15 21.43 -12.17 -12.90
CA LEU A 15 20.56 -13.29 -13.29
C LEU A 15 21.22 -14.26 -14.29
N ASP A 16 22.47 -14.09 -14.66
CA ASP A 16 23.15 -14.92 -15.66
C ASP A 16 23.16 -16.41 -15.28
N ASP A 17 23.39 -16.71 -14.01
CA ASP A 17 23.38 -18.07 -13.45
C ASP A 17 22.07 -18.47 -12.74
N LYS A 18 21.15 -17.52 -12.52
CA LYS A 18 19.93 -17.71 -11.73
C LYS A 18 18.65 -17.60 -12.55
N GLY A 19 18.67 -16.81 -13.61
CA GLY A 19 17.55 -16.68 -14.52
C GLY A 19 17.41 -17.92 -15.41
N GLU A 20 16.21 -18.17 -15.92
CA GLU A 20 15.91 -19.31 -16.76
C GLU A 20 15.33 -18.87 -18.11
N GLY A 21 15.73 -19.51 -19.21
CA GLY A 21 15.26 -19.24 -20.54
C GLY A 21 15.66 -17.85 -21.07
N PHE A 22 15.35 -17.62 -22.31
CA PHE A 22 15.54 -16.33 -22.99
C PHE A 22 14.47 -16.12 -24.05
N ALA A 23 13.90 -14.94 -24.12
CA ALA A 23 13.02 -14.54 -25.20
C ALA A 23 13.43 -13.17 -25.76
N PRO A 24 13.77 -13.09 -27.05
CA PRO A 24 13.97 -11.82 -27.75
C PRO A 24 12.64 -11.08 -27.91
N ALA A 25 12.69 -9.87 -28.43
CA ALA A 25 11.49 -9.16 -28.87
C ALA A 25 10.76 -9.94 -29.98
N ASP A 26 9.43 -10.02 -29.88
CA ASP A 26 8.53 -10.70 -30.81
C ASP A 26 7.81 -9.69 -31.72
N GLY A 27 7.49 -10.06 -32.97
CA GLY A 27 6.84 -9.21 -33.95
C GLY A 27 7.82 -8.41 -34.85
N PRO A 28 7.30 -7.64 -35.83
CA PRO A 28 8.12 -6.93 -36.83
C PRO A 28 8.92 -5.79 -36.19
N ARG A 29 10.16 -5.60 -36.69
CA ARG A 29 11.04 -4.52 -36.22
C ARG A 29 10.54 -3.15 -36.65
N GLU A 30 9.87 -3.05 -37.73
CA GLU A 30 9.32 -1.82 -38.33
C GLU A 30 7.98 -1.43 -37.71
N SER A 31 7.52 -2.13 -36.64
CA SER A 31 6.28 -1.79 -35.96
C SER A 31 6.35 -0.37 -35.39
N TRP A 32 5.30 0.40 -35.66
CA TRP A 32 5.17 1.73 -35.07
C TRP A 32 4.98 1.68 -33.52
N LEU A 33 4.54 0.52 -33.01
CA LEU A 33 4.16 0.29 -31.60
C LEU A 33 5.04 -0.79 -30.99
N LEU A 34 5.64 -0.47 -29.85
CA LEU A 34 6.32 -1.42 -28.97
C LEU A 34 5.57 -1.54 -27.64
N LEU A 35 5.10 -2.73 -27.34
CA LEU A 35 4.54 -3.07 -26.03
C LEU A 35 5.64 -3.66 -25.12
N VAL A 36 5.83 -3.10 -23.92
CA VAL A 36 6.88 -3.52 -23.00
C VAL A 36 6.25 -4.07 -21.72
N GLY A 37 6.48 -5.36 -21.44
CA GLY A 37 6.08 -6.02 -20.20
C GLY A 37 7.16 -6.03 -19.13
N GLU A 38 6.99 -6.89 -18.12
CA GLU A 38 7.86 -6.98 -16.95
C GLU A 38 9.03 -7.93 -17.18
N ALA A 39 8.78 -9.23 -17.18
CA ALA A 39 9.74 -10.32 -17.32
C ALA A 39 9.06 -11.54 -17.95
N LEU A 40 9.83 -12.58 -18.28
CA LEU A 40 9.24 -13.84 -18.72
C LEU A 40 8.54 -14.55 -17.57
N GLY A 41 7.34 -15.05 -17.80
CA GLY A 41 6.69 -16.06 -16.99
C GLY A 41 7.18 -17.48 -17.35
N TYR A 42 6.67 -18.48 -16.65
CA TYR A 42 7.05 -19.88 -16.87
C TYR A 42 6.75 -20.38 -18.31
N THR A 43 5.60 -20.01 -18.85
CA THR A 43 5.22 -20.39 -20.24
C THR A 43 6.14 -19.75 -21.27
N GLU A 44 6.45 -18.47 -21.08
CA GLU A 44 7.35 -17.72 -21.95
C GLU A 44 8.79 -18.27 -21.89
N MET A 45 9.26 -18.69 -20.73
CA MET A 45 10.53 -19.37 -20.56
C MET A 45 10.62 -20.64 -21.43
N LEU A 46 9.53 -21.42 -21.50
CA LEU A 46 9.48 -22.66 -22.27
C LEU A 46 9.34 -22.42 -23.77
N THR A 47 8.61 -21.38 -24.18
CA THR A 47 8.30 -21.08 -25.59
C THR A 47 9.33 -20.19 -26.26
N GLY A 48 10.14 -19.46 -25.49
CA GLY A 48 11.11 -18.48 -26.01
C GLY A 48 10.45 -17.25 -26.64
N ARG A 49 9.18 -16.94 -26.31
CA ARG A 49 8.43 -15.79 -26.82
C ARG A 49 7.74 -15.04 -25.69
N PRO A 50 7.70 -13.68 -25.69
CA PRO A 50 7.03 -12.89 -24.69
C PRO A 50 5.50 -13.02 -24.80
N PHE A 51 4.80 -12.93 -23.67
CA PHE A 51 3.33 -12.93 -23.59
C PHE A 51 2.65 -14.15 -24.25
N MET A 52 3.10 -15.34 -23.91
CA MET A 52 2.49 -16.61 -24.37
C MET A 52 1.64 -17.30 -23.29
N GLY A 53 1.78 -16.92 -22.02
CA GLY A 53 1.01 -17.43 -20.90
C GLY A 53 -0.32 -16.67 -20.70
N ASP A 54 -0.84 -16.75 -19.47
CA ASP A 54 -2.14 -16.16 -19.12
C ASP A 54 -2.17 -14.64 -19.36
N ALA A 55 -1.11 -13.91 -19.00
CA ALA A 55 -0.99 -12.48 -19.27
C ALA A 55 -1.01 -12.19 -20.79
N GLY A 56 -0.42 -13.06 -21.58
CA GLY A 56 -0.45 -12.98 -23.04
C GLY A 56 -1.84 -13.25 -23.61
N ALA A 57 -2.59 -14.21 -23.07
CA ALA A 57 -3.97 -14.45 -23.46
C ALA A 57 -4.87 -13.21 -23.20
N MET A 58 -4.67 -12.54 -22.05
CA MET A 58 -5.35 -11.28 -21.75
C MET A 58 -4.93 -10.17 -22.72
N LEU A 59 -3.63 -10.03 -23.00
CA LEU A 59 -3.14 -9.07 -24.00
C LEU A 59 -3.79 -9.30 -25.38
N ASN A 60 -3.80 -10.55 -25.85
CA ASN A 60 -4.43 -10.90 -27.15
C ASN A 60 -5.92 -10.55 -27.17
N ARG A 61 -6.62 -10.74 -26.04
CA ARG A 61 -8.03 -10.31 -25.90
C ARG A 61 -8.17 -8.81 -26.04
N LEU A 62 -7.32 -8.02 -25.39
CA LEU A 62 -7.33 -6.56 -25.46
C LEU A 62 -7.05 -6.08 -26.88
N LEU A 63 -6.04 -6.64 -27.55
CA LEU A 63 -5.71 -6.33 -28.94
C LEU A 63 -6.88 -6.67 -29.87
N GLY A 64 -7.51 -7.84 -29.69
CA GLY A 64 -8.68 -8.26 -30.44
C GLY A 64 -9.87 -7.29 -30.28
N LEU A 65 -10.12 -6.75 -29.09
CA LEU A 65 -11.16 -5.75 -28.84
C LEU A 65 -10.88 -4.41 -29.56
N LEU A 66 -9.62 -4.10 -29.83
CA LEU A 66 -9.20 -2.92 -30.61
C LEU A 66 -9.15 -3.20 -32.13
N GLY A 67 -9.32 -4.45 -32.55
CA GLY A 67 -9.11 -4.86 -33.95
C GLY A 67 -7.63 -4.94 -34.36
N TRP A 68 -6.72 -4.93 -33.40
CA TRP A 68 -5.28 -4.99 -33.64
C TRP A 68 -4.78 -6.42 -33.80
N LYS A 69 -3.94 -6.66 -34.80
CA LYS A 69 -3.30 -7.96 -35.02
C LYS A 69 -2.00 -8.04 -34.21
N ARG A 70 -1.87 -9.04 -33.35
CA ARG A 70 -0.65 -9.27 -32.54
C ARG A 70 0.60 -9.34 -33.43
N GLU A 71 0.50 -9.97 -34.58
CA GLU A 71 1.61 -10.20 -35.52
C GLU A 71 2.16 -8.90 -36.15
N ALA A 72 1.40 -7.79 -36.07
CA ALA A 72 1.81 -6.48 -36.52
C ALA A 72 2.47 -5.61 -35.42
N ILE A 73 2.53 -6.10 -34.18
CA ILE A 73 2.98 -5.34 -33.04
C ILE A 73 4.29 -5.91 -32.49
N ARG A 74 5.25 -5.03 -32.19
CA ARG A 74 6.48 -5.38 -31.52
C ARG A 74 6.24 -5.53 -30.02
N ILE A 75 6.68 -6.64 -29.41
CA ILE A 75 6.45 -6.95 -28.00
C ILE A 75 7.76 -7.37 -27.35
N HIS A 76 8.07 -6.81 -26.20
CA HIS A 76 9.24 -7.14 -25.41
C HIS A 76 8.95 -7.10 -23.92
N ASN A 77 9.94 -7.43 -23.10
CA ASN A 77 9.89 -7.27 -21.63
C ASN A 77 11.06 -6.40 -21.16
N THR A 78 10.95 -5.91 -19.93
CA THR A 78 12.00 -5.14 -19.25
C THR A 78 13.30 -5.95 -19.10
N ILE A 79 13.17 -7.25 -18.83
CA ILE A 79 14.25 -8.25 -18.89
C ILE A 79 13.82 -9.44 -19.73
N SER A 80 14.78 -10.07 -20.42
CA SER A 80 14.55 -11.13 -21.41
C SER A 80 14.66 -12.55 -20.87
N CYS A 81 14.71 -12.75 -19.55
CA CYS A 81 14.76 -14.06 -18.88
C CYS A 81 13.68 -14.17 -17.80
N HIS A 82 13.41 -15.41 -17.37
CA HIS A 82 12.51 -15.70 -16.25
C HIS A 82 13.29 -15.57 -14.93
N PRO A 83 12.84 -14.70 -14.01
CA PRO A 83 13.52 -14.51 -12.73
C PRO A 83 13.26 -15.69 -11.76
N PRO A 84 14.15 -15.96 -10.79
CA PRO A 84 13.96 -17.02 -9.82
C PRO A 84 12.64 -16.90 -9.04
N ASN A 85 11.90 -18.02 -8.96
CA ASN A 85 10.60 -18.11 -8.27
C ASN A 85 9.52 -17.16 -8.83
N ASP A 86 9.61 -16.79 -10.09
CA ASP A 86 8.70 -15.82 -10.74
C ASP A 86 8.61 -14.49 -9.96
N TRP A 87 9.73 -14.08 -9.33
CA TRP A 87 9.79 -12.93 -8.45
C TRP A 87 10.57 -11.78 -9.06
N PHE A 88 9.86 -10.78 -9.59
CA PHE A 88 10.45 -9.58 -10.18
C PHE A 88 9.69 -8.33 -9.71
N ASP A 89 9.97 -7.92 -8.47
CA ASP A 89 9.48 -6.66 -7.90
C ASP A 89 10.61 -5.95 -7.12
N GLU A 90 10.42 -4.70 -6.71
CA GLU A 90 11.43 -3.86 -6.05
C GLU A 90 12.03 -4.44 -4.76
N ARG A 91 11.44 -5.48 -4.19
CA ARG A 91 11.96 -6.18 -3.01
C ARG A 91 12.91 -7.33 -3.39
N ALA A 92 12.92 -7.72 -4.66
CA ALA A 92 13.85 -8.75 -5.14
C ALA A 92 15.27 -8.16 -5.25
N PRO A 93 16.31 -8.84 -4.71
CA PRO A 93 17.67 -8.31 -4.70
C PRO A 93 18.27 -8.14 -6.11
N TRP A 94 17.71 -8.82 -7.10
CA TRP A 94 18.11 -8.73 -8.51
C TRP A 94 17.31 -7.72 -9.33
N TYR A 95 16.22 -7.14 -8.81
CA TYR A 95 15.29 -6.30 -9.57
C TYR A 95 15.99 -5.12 -10.28
N TYR A 96 16.55 -4.19 -9.52
CA TYR A 96 17.24 -3.03 -10.11
C TYR A 96 18.54 -3.40 -10.83
N PRO A 97 19.43 -4.29 -10.30
CA PRO A 97 20.62 -4.68 -11.01
C PRO A 97 20.35 -5.38 -12.35
N ALA A 98 19.33 -6.24 -12.43
CA ALA A 98 18.97 -6.91 -13.68
C ALA A 98 18.40 -5.95 -14.72
N MET A 99 17.52 -5.01 -14.31
CA MET A 99 17.02 -3.95 -15.20
C MET A 99 18.15 -3.09 -15.76
N ALA A 100 19.08 -2.66 -14.91
CA ALA A 100 20.19 -1.82 -15.33
C ALA A 100 21.17 -2.54 -16.29
N HIS A 101 21.35 -3.86 -16.10
CA HIS A 101 22.30 -4.64 -16.90
C HIS A 101 21.71 -5.13 -18.23
N CYS A 102 20.39 -5.52 -18.25
CA CYS A 102 19.79 -6.18 -19.42
C CYS A 102 19.77 -5.28 -20.66
N PRO A 103 20.52 -5.58 -21.73
CA PRO A 103 20.67 -4.67 -22.88
C PRO A 103 19.56 -4.81 -23.92
N TYR A 104 18.75 -5.88 -23.85
CA TYR A 104 17.90 -6.30 -24.98
C TYR A 104 16.70 -5.38 -25.19
N LEU A 105 16.14 -4.78 -24.12
CA LEU A 105 15.12 -3.76 -24.30
C LEU A 105 15.69 -2.53 -25.01
N GLU A 106 16.86 -2.04 -24.58
CA GLU A 106 17.49 -0.88 -25.22
C GLU A 106 17.80 -1.13 -26.70
N GLN A 107 18.30 -2.33 -27.04
CA GLN A 107 18.47 -2.74 -28.43
C GLN A 107 17.16 -2.68 -29.23
N THR A 108 16.05 -3.07 -28.62
CA THR A 108 14.71 -3.00 -29.27
C THR A 108 14.24 -1.55 -29.41
N LEU A 109 14.52 -0.69 -28.42
CA LEU A 109 14.20 0.75 -28.50
C LEU A 109 14.97 1.47 -29.62
N THR A 110 16.17 0.98 -30.00
CA THR A 110 16.92 1.51 -31.16
C THR A 110 16.33 1.08 -32.51
N GLU A 111 15.31 0.23 -32.57
CA GLU A 111 14.54 -0.06 -33.78
C GLU A 111 13.60 1.10 -34.18
N HIS A 112 13.61 2.19 -33.42
CA HIS A 112 12.84 3.42 -33.62
C HIS A 112 11.32 3.26 -33.67
N PRO A 113 10.70 2.62 -32.66
CA PRO A 113 9.24 2.65 -32.55
C PRO A 113 8.75 4.10 -32.43
N ARG A 114 7.58 4.41 -32.99
CA ARG A 114 6.99 5.76 -32.82
C ARG A 114 6.38 5.93 -31.44
N VAL A 115 5.81 4.85 -30.89
CA VAL A 115 5.17 4.81 -29.57
C VAL A 115 5.61 3.57 -28.81
N VAL A 116 5.94 3.75 -27.55
CA VAL A 116 6.23 2.70 -26.58
C VAL A 116 5.14 2.69 -25.52
N VAL A 117 4.55 1.53 -25.24
CA VAL A 117 3.56 1.34 -24.18
C VAL A 117 4.15 0.47 -23.08
N PRO A 118 4.69 1.07 -22.02
CA PRO A 118 5.11 0.31 -20.84
C PRO A 118 3.86 -0.19 -20.08
N MET A 119 3.76 -1.50 -19.93
CA MET A 119 2.68 -2.19 -19.22
C MET A 119 3.12 -2.57 -17.82
N GLY A 120 2.66 -1.85 -16.82
CA GLY A 120 2.99 -2.08 -15.41
C GLY A 120 4.23 -1.31 -14.92
N MET A 121 4.56 -1.49 -13.63
CA MET A 121 5.54 -0.66 -12.94
C MET A 121 6.98 -0.87 -13.42
N SER A 122 7.39 -2.10 -13.64
CA SER A 122 8.75 -2.42 -14.06
C SER A 122 9.09 -1.81 -15.43
N ALA A 123 8.15 -1.94 -16.38
CA ALA A 123 8.27 -1.36 -17.73
C ALA A 123 8.24 0.18 -17.67
N LEU A 124 7.33 0.76 -16.87
CA LEU A 124 7.24 2.21 -16.67
C LEU A 124 8.57 2.79 -16.17
N ARG A 125 9.13 2.21 -15.11
CA ARG A 125 10.41 2.64 -14.54
C ARG A 125 11.53 2.60 -15.57
N ARG A 126 11.63 1.50 -16.32
CA ARG A 126 12.71 1.30 -17.29
C ARG A 126 12.61 2.22 -18.49
N VAL A 127 11.41 2.39 -19.05
CA VAL A 127 11.19 3.21 -20.26
C VAL A 127 11.33 4.72 -19.99
N LEU A 128 10.90 5.17 -18.80
CA LEU A 128 10.98 6.58 -18.41
C LEU A 128 12.17 6.90 -17.48
N HIS A 129 13.11 5.96 -17.28
CA HIS A 129 14.28 6.12 -16.43
C HIS A 129 13.94 6.59 -15.00
N LEU A 130 12.87 6.00 -14.41
CA LEU A 130 12.36 6.33 -13.08
C LEU A 130 12.75 5.30 -12.02
N GLU A 131 13.83 4.54 -12.19
CA GLU A 131 14.29 3.50 -11.28
C GLU A 131 14.62 4.04 -9.89
N HIS A 132 15.06 5.29 -9.80
CA HIS A 132 15.41 5.97 -8.55
C HIS A 132 14.19 6.43 -7.73
N LYS A 133 12.99 6.51 -8.35
CA LYS A 133 11.78 6.98 -7.68
C LYS A 133 11.12 5.87 -6.88
N LYS A 134 10.87 6.10 -5.60
CA LYS A 134 10.32 5.09 -4.67
C LYS A 134 8.80 5.01 -4.68
N LYS A 135 8.12 6.15 -4.74
CA LYS A 135 6.65 6.24 -4.57
C LYS A 135 5.92 6.40 -5.91
N LEU A 136 6.12 5.45 -6.85
CA LEU A 136 5.43 5.47 -8.14
C LEU A 136 4.20 4.57 -8.14
N LYS A 137 3.16 4.98 -8.87
CA LYS A 137 1.97 4.17 -9.13
C LYS A 137 1.63 4.26 -10.62
N VAL A 138 1.42 3.12 -11.28
CA VAL A 138 1.02 3.08 -12.71
C VAL A 138 -0.24 3.91 -12.95
N GLN A 139 -1.17 3.90 -12.00
CA GLN A 139 -2.43 4.66 -12.09
C GLN A 139 -2.25 6.18 -12.20
N ASP A 140 -1.10 6.72 -11.81
CA ASP A 140 -0.82 8.16 -11.90
C ASP A 140 -0.14 8.53 -13.22
N PHE A 141 0.13 7.53 -14.08
CA PHE A 141 0.78 7.67 -15.39
C PHE A 141 -0.06 7.12 -16.55
N HIS A 142 -1.05 6.26 -16.29
CA HIS A 142 -1.80 5.59 -17.35
C HIS A 142 -2.40 6.58 -18.34
N GLY A 143 -2.39 6.24 -19.62
CA GLY A 143 -2.98 7.05 -20.67
C GLY A 143 -2.34 8.42 -20.94
N ALA A 144 -1.38 8.86 -20.13
CA ALA A 144 -0.63 10.08 -20.42
C ALA A 144 0.25 9.89 -21.66
N ILE A 145 0.32 10.89 -22.53
CA ILE A 145 1.24 10.92 -23.66
C ILE A 145 2.43 11.78 -23.27
N VAL A 146 3.58 11.16 -23.08
CA VAL A 146 4.82 11.85 -22.68
C VAL A 146 5.97 11.47 -23.60
N ARG A 147 7.01 12.32 -23.69
CA ARG A 147 8.24 11.96 -24.39
C ARG A 147 9.12 11.08 -23.52
N ASP A 148 9.86 10.17 -24.13
CA ASP A 148 10.96 9.52 -23.41
C ASP A 148 12.04 10.57 -23.07
N PRO A 149 12.83 10.35 -21.99
CA PRO A 149 13.82 11.36 -21.53
C PRO A 149 14.86 11.75 -22.58
N THR A 150 15.01 10.96 -23.66
CA THR A 150 15.96 11.22 -24.77
C THR A 150 15.27 11.67 -26.05
N ASP A 151 13.97 11.98 -26.00
CA ASP A 151 13.15 12.51 -27.09
C ASP A 151 13.07 11.63 -28.37
N ARG A 152 13.20 10.31 -28.21
CA ARG A 152 13.21 9.36 -29.34
C ARG A 152 11.80 8.94 -29.80
N PHE A 153 10.88 8.74 -28.84
CA PHE A 153 9.55 8.20 -29.07
C PHE A 153 8.54 8.72 -28.04
N TRP A 154 7.26 8.55 -28.37
CA TRP A 154 6.20 8.81 -27.40
C TRP A 154 6.02 7.62 -26.47
N VAL A 155 5.65 7.89 -25.23
CA VAL A 155 5.39 6.88 -24.21
C VAL A 155 3.97 7.02 -23.70
N VAL A 156 3.21 5.92 -23.71
CA VAL A 156 1.84 5.86 -23.18
C VAL A 156 1.75 4.71 -22.18
N PRO A 157 1.91 4.98 -20.88
CA PRO A 157 1.86 3.92 -19.86
C PRO A 157 0.46 3.33 -19.68
N THR A 158 0.40 2.04 -19.33
CA THR A 158 -0.85 1.36 -18.96
C THR A 158 -0.63 0.26 -17.92
N PHE A 159 -1.72 -0.34 -17.46
CA PHE A 159 -1.69 -1.45 -16.52
C PHE A 159 -1.22 -2.75 -17.18
N HIS A 160 -0.50 -3.57 -16.42
CA HIS A 160 -0.05 -4.87 -16.91
C HIS A 160 -1.23 -5.84 -17.09
N PRO A 161 -1.33 -6.63 -18.16
CA PRO A 161 -2.44 -7.56 -18.39
C PRO A 161 -2.65 -8.57 -17.23
N SER A 162 -1.60 -9.03 -16.58
CA SER A 162 -1.71 -9.90 -15.40
C SER A 162 -2.44 -9.26 -14.22
N PHE A 163 -2.41 -7.92 -14.09
CA PHE A 163 -3.14 -7.22 -13.06
C PHE A 163 -4.66 -7.33 -13.26
N LEU A 164 -5.11 -7.26 -14.50
CA LEU A 164 -6.52 -7.44 -14.87
C LEU A 164 -7.01 -8.84 -14.49
N GLN A 165 -6.21 -9.87 -14.75
CA GLN A 165 -6.55 -11.26 -14.42
C GLN A 165 -6.63 -11.52 -12.91
N ARG A 166 -5.80 -10.82 -12.10
CA ARG A 166 -5.82 -10.93 -10.65
C ARG A 166 -7.01 -10.23 -9.97
N GLY A 167 -8.04 -9.88 -10.71
CA GLY A 167 -9.31 -9.35 -10.21
C GLY A 167 -9.57 -7.88 -10.50
N ALA A 168 -8.72 -7.21 -11.29
CA ALA A 168 -8.91 -5.82 -11.72
C ALA A 168 -9.59 -5.72 -13.10
N THR A 169 -10.54 -6.62 -13.39
CA THR A 169 -11.24 -6.67 -14.70
C THR A 169 -12.06 -5.42 -15.01
N ASN A 170 -12.43 -4.66 -13.98
CA ASN A 170 -13.05 -3.33 -14.11
C ASN A 170 -12.16 -2.31 -14.82
N LEU A 171 -10.85 -2.53 -14.92
CA LEU A 171 -9.91 -1.65 -15.62
C LEU A 171 -9.68 -2.02 -17.08
N ILE A 172 -10.38 -3.02 -17.63
CA ILE A 172 -10.27 -3.39 -19.06
C ILE A 172 -10.57 -2.17 -19.94
N GLY A 173 -11.64 -1.42 -19.66
CA GLY A 173 -11.98 -0.21 -20.40
C GLY A 173 -10.89 0.85 -20.36
N THR A 174 -10.26 1.04 -19.20
CA THR A 174 -9.10 1.94 -19.03
C THR A 174 -7.92 1.53 -19.91
N VAL A 175 -7.55 0.25 -19.88
CA VAL A 175 -6.42 -0.23 -20.69
C VAL A 175 -6.71 -0.09 -22.19
N LEU A 176 -7.95 -0.34 -22.63
CA LEU A 176 -8.35 -0.13 -24.02
C LEU A 176 -8.28 1.33 -24.42
N TRP A 177 -8.67 2.23 -23.51
CA TRP A 177 -8.56 3.67 -23.73
C TRP A 177 -7.09 4.11 -23.79
N ASP A 178 -6.23 3.64 -22.87
CA ASP A 178 -4.79 3.92 -22.89
C ASP A 178 -4.14 3.47 -24.22
N LEU A 179 -4.50 2.27 -24.71
CA LEU A 179 -3.98 1.77 -25.99
C LEU A 179 -4.44 2.62 -27.18
N ARG A 180 -5.67 3.16 -27.18
CA ARG A 180 -6.12 4.13 -28.18
C ARG A 180 -5.37 5.46 -28.11
N ARG A 181 -4.98 5.88 -26.90
CA ARG A 181 -4.09 7.05 -26.74
C ARG A 181 -2.72 6.83 -27.40
N ALA A 182 -2.27 5.57 -27.53
CA ALA A 182 -1.07 5.27 -28.31
C ALA A 182 -1.26 5.53 -29.83
N GLU A 183 -2.46 5.31 -30.39
CA GLU A 183 -2.77 5.73 -31.77
C GLU A 183 -2.75 7.25 -31.90
N GLU A 184 -3.35 7.95 -30.96
CA GLU A 184 -3.35 9.42 -30.92
C GLU A 184 -1.90 9.97 -30.84
N ALA A 185 -1.07 9.37 -29.96
CA ALA A 185 0.35 9.73 -29.84
C ALA A 185 1.13 9.49 -31.13
N ARG A 186 0.81 8.39 -31.87
CA ARG A 186 1.41 8.10 -33.18
C ARG A 186 1.07 9.17 -34.21
N ASP A 187 -0.18 9.61 -34.27
CA ASP A 187 -0.72 10.43 -35.36
C ASP A 187 -0.52 11.94 -35.09
N HIS A 188 -0.59 12.34 -33.84
CA HIS A 188 -0.61 13.76 -33.46
C HIS A 188 0.44 14.14 -32.40
N GLY A 189 1.10 13.17 -31.77
CA GLY A 189 1.95 13.43 -30.60
C GLY A 189 1.14 13.78 -29.34
N ALA A 190 1.79 14.38 -28.36
CA ALA A 190 1.08 14.90 -27.20
C ALA A 190 0.32 16.16 -27.60
N PRO A 191 -0.99 16.23 -27.30
CA PRO A 191 -1.72 17.49 -27.46
C PRO A 191 -1.09 18.60 -26.62
N GLU A 192 -1.00 19.81 -27.16
CA GLU A 192 -0.53 20.97 -26.40
C GLU A 192 -1.43 21.19 -25.18
N SER A 193 -0.80 21.32 -24.04
CA SER A 193 -1.43 21.66 -22.77
C SER A 193 -0.96 23.06 -22.38
N GLY A 194 -1.56 24.08 -22.99
CA GLY A 194 -1.33 25.45 -22.58
C GLY A 194 -1.67 25.62 -21.09
N HIS A 195 -0.70 26.06 -20.28
CA HIS A 195 -0.92 26.33 -18.86
C HIS A 195 0.12 27.30 -18.33
N SER A 196 -0.28 28.01 -17.28
CA SER A 196 0.57 28.87 -16.47
C SER A 196 0.53 28.37 -15.03
N LEU A 197 1.68 28.18 -14.43
CA LEU A 197 1.81 27.85 -13.01
C LEU A 197 2.47 29.04 -12.31
N VAL A 198 1.76 29.61 -11.36
CA VAL A 198 2.23 30.74 -10.55
C VAL A 198 2.53 30.24 -9.15
N VAL A 199 3.83 30.18 -8.84
CA VAL A 199 4.35 29.66 -7.58
C VAL A 199 4.86 30.80 -6.73
N ASP A 200 4.36 30.92 -5.50
CA ASP A 200 4.77 31.93 -4.51
C ASP A 200 4.80 33.36 -5.07
N PRO A 201 3.72 33.83 -5.73
CA PRO A 201 3.70 35.19 -6.23
C PRO A 201 3.83 36.21 -5.09
N PRO A 202 4.36 37.42 -5.37
CA PRO A 202 4.29 38.51 -4.40
C PRO A 202 2.85 38.77 -3.95
N VAL A 203 2.66 39.17 -2.70
CA VAL A 203 1.31 39.39 -2.10
C VAL A 203 0.49 40.41 -2.91
N GLU A 204 1.15 41.44 -3.44
CA GLU A 204 0.51 42.47 -4.27
C GLU A 204 -0.04 41.89 -5.57
N TRP A 205 0.72 40.99 -6.20
CA TRP A 205 0.27 40.27 -7.39
C TRP A 205 -0.95 39.38 -7.05
N PHE A 206 -0.85 38.60 -5.98
CA PHE A 206 -1.92 37.69 -5.56
C PHE A 206 -3.20 38.47 -5.19
N ARG A 207 -3.05 39.63 -4.53
CA ARG A 207 -4.18 40.52 -4.24
C ARG A 207 -4.84 41.01 -5.52
N ALA A 208 -4.08 41.52 -6.49
CA ALA A 208 -4.61 42.00 -7.77
C ALA A 208 -5.31 40.87 -8.55
N TRP A 209 -4.72 39.66 -8.53
CA TRP A 209 -5.34 38.48 -9.12
C TRP A 209 -6.67 38.13 -8.44
N VAL A 210 -6.72 38.10 -7.10
CA VAL A 210 -7.95 37.87 -6.35
C VAL A 210 -8.99 38.93 -6.64
N ASP A 211 -8.60 40.22 -6.73
CA ASP A 211 -9.51 41.32 -7.07
C ASP A 211 -10.19 41.09 -8.43
N GLN A 212 -9.43 40.66 -9.43
CA GLN A 212 -9.96 40.33 -10.76
C GLN A 212 -10.92 39.14 -10.72
N VAL A 213 -10.52 38.04 -10.05
CA VAL A 213 -11.35 36.84 -9.93
C VAL A 213 -12.66 37.15 -9.18
N VAL A 214 -12.56 37.83 -8.05
CA VAL A 214 -13.75 38.24 -7.25
C VAL A 214 -14.69 39.11 -8.06
N ALA A 215 -14.14 40.10 -8.80
CA ALA A 215 -14.97 40.98 -9.65
C ALA A 215 -15.68 40.20 -10.77
N ALA A 216 -14.99 39.30 -11.45
CA ALA A 216 -15.58 38.42 -12.46
C ALA A 216 -16.68 37.53 -11.88
N ARG A 217 -16.46 36.93 -10.72
CA ARG A 217 -17.43 36.04 -10.05
C ARG A 217 -18.67 36.81 -9.55
N HIS A 218 -18.55 38.09 -9.23
CA HIS A 218 -19.70 38.93 -8.94
C HIS A 218 -20.48 39.30 -10.22
N GLN A 219 -19.76 39.54 -11.33
CA GLN A 219 -20.37 39.90 -12.61
C GLN A 219 -21.18 38.73 -13.21
N ASP A 220 -20.64 37.49 -13.15
CA ASP A 220 -21.27 36.30 -13.68
C ASP A 220 -22.11 35.52 -12.65
N GLN A 221 -22.34 36.12 -11.48
CA GLN A 221 -23.10 35.55 -10.36
C GLN A 221 -22.55 34.19 -9.89
N GLY A 222 -21.24 33.98 -10.02
CA GLY A 222 -20.56 32.76 -9.63
C GLY A 222 -20.79 31.59 -10.56
N ALA A 223 -21.06 31.83 -11.84
CA ALA A 223 -21.25 30.78 -12.84
C ALA A 223 -19.98 29.93 -13.01
N TYR A 224 -18.79 30.53 -12.88
CA TYR A 224 -17.52 29.82 -12.93
C TYR A 224 -17.05 29.42 -11.52
N PRO A 225 -16.80 28.11 -11.28
CA PRO A 225 -16.25 27.65 -10.03
C PRO A 225 -14.78 28.04 -9.88
N ILE A 226 -14.30 28.05 -8.65
CA ILE A 226 -12.86 27.99 -8.36
C ILE A 226 -12.53 26.59 -7.85
N SER A 227 -11.34 26.08 -8.15
CA SER A 227 -10.83 24.89 -7.44
C SER A 227 -9.96 25.31 -6.28
N SER A 228 -9.95 24.48 -5.24
CA SER A 228 -9.10 24.65 -4.06
C SER A 228 -8.61 23.29 -3.58
N ASP A 229 -7.36 23.26 -3.15
CA ASP A 229 -6.66 22.12 -2.57
C ASP A 229 -5.66 22.63 -1.53
N VAL A 230 -5.31 21.84 -0.52
CA VAL A 230 -4.36 22.24 0.52
C VAL A 230 -3.25 21.21 0.71
N GLU A 231 -2.03 21.69 0.99
CA GLU A 231 -0.91 20.85 1.33
C GLU A 231 -0.63 20.87 2.83
N THR A 232 -0.34 19.71 3.38
CA THR A 232 0.04 19.50 4.78
C THR A 232 1.40 18.81 4.86
N PRO A 233 2.14 18.95 5.98
CA PRO A 233 3.39 18.24 6.16
C PRO A 233 3.23 16.74 5.94
N ASP A 234 4.23 16.13 5.34
CA ASP A 234 4.27 14.67 5.21
C ASP A 234 4.11 14.02 6.58
N LYS A 235 3.26 13.02 6.64
CA LYS A 235 2.85 12.35 7.87
C LYS A 235 4.06 11.79 8.62
N ALA A 236 4.46 12.46 9.67
CA ALA A 236 5.31 11.83 10.66
C ALA A 236 4.56 10.62 11.24
N GLY A 237 4.84 9.39 10.71
CA GLY A 237 4.30 8.16 11.23
C GLY A 237 3.43 7.29 10.31
N GLY A 238 3.34 7.57 9.01
CA GLY A 238 2.76 6.62 8.02
C GLY A 238 1.27 6.30 8.22
N ARG A 239 0.47 7.24 8.74
CA ARG A 239 -0.98 7.08 8.82
C ARG A 239 -1.61 7.40 7.46
N ASP A 240 -2.51 6.56 6.99
CA ASP A 240 -3.28 6.82 5.76
C ASP A 240 -4.17 8.06 5.90
N GLU A 241 -4.40 8.78 4.79
CA GLU A 241 -5.26 9.98 4.73
C GLU A 241 -6.67 9.79 5.34
N GLY A 242 -7.16 8.57 5.42
CA GLY A 242 -8.41 8.20 6.08
C GLY A 242 -8.34 7.99 7.59
N GLU A 243 -7.15 8.06 8.21
CA GLU A 243 -6.99 7.83 9.65
C GLU A 243 -6.87 9.11 10.48
N ILE A 244 -6.82 10.27 9.83
CA ILE A 244 -6.74 11.55 10.52
C ILE A 244 -8.15 11.96 10.90
N SER A 245 -8.40 12.07 12.20
CA SER A 245 -9.65 12.61 12.73
C SER A 245 -9.81 14.06 12.28
N ALA A 246 -11.03 14.46 11.93
CA ALA A 246 -11.37 15.86 11.68
C ALA A 246 -11.04 16.79 12.86
N ASP A 247 -10.87 16.22 14.05
CA ASP A 247 -10.59 16.94 15.29
C ASP A 247 -9.10 17.03 15.60
N ASP A 248 -8.21 16.55 14.72
CA ASP A 248 -6.76 16.65 14.93
C ASP A 248 -6.29 18.08 14.61
N VAL A 249 -6.36 18.94 15.61
CA VAL A 249 -5.91 20.36 15.57
C VAL A 249 -4.39 20.51 15.43
N SER A 250 -3.63 19.42 15.47
CA SER A 250 -2.16 19.44 15.32
C SER A 250 -1.71 19.63 13.85
N PHE A 251 -2.65 19.71 12.90
CA PHE A 251 -2.34 19.86 11.47
C PHE A 251 -1.92 21.30 11.14
N GLN A 252 -0.67 21.46 10.74
CA GLN A 252 -0.18 22.68 10.12
C GLN A 252 -0.48 22.62 8.61
N LEU A 253 -1.15 23.64 8.08
CA LEU A 253 -1.21 23.85 6.64
C LEU A 253 0.12 24.43 6.16
N LEU A 254 0.56 23.98 4.99
CA LEU A 254 1.78 24.48 4.34
C LEU A 254 1.45 25.44 3.21
N ARG A 255 0.48 25.08 2.38
CA ARG A 255 0.17 25.78 1.13
C ARG A 255 -1.30 25.68 0.79
N HIS A 256 -1.77 26.66 0.01
CA HIS A 256 -3.08 26.66 -0.63
C HIS A 256 -2.87 26.70 -2.15
N ASN A 257 -3.59 25.85 -2.85
CA ASN A 257 -3.53 25.67 -4.29
C ASN A 257 -4.89 26.06 -4.87
N VAL A 258 -4.94 27.05 -5.74
CA VAL A 258 -6.20 27.55 -6.31
C VAL A 258 -6.10 27.68 -7.83
N SER A 259 -7.21 27.45 -8.50
CA SER A 259 -7.37 27.75 -9.91
C SER A 259 -8.76 28.30 -10.17
N CYS A 260 -8.86 29.28 -11.05
CA CYS A 260 -10.12 29.83 -11.53
C CYS A 260 -10.20 29.84 -13.06
N HIS A 261 -9.19 29.30 -13.73
CA HIS A 261 -9.13 29.14 -15.18
C HIS A 261 -8.51 27.79 -15.51
N PRO A 262 -8.99 27.08 -16.56
CA PRO A 262 -8.46 25.76 -16.93
C PRO A 262 -6.99 25.76 -17.35
N ASP A 263 -6.36 26.91 -17.55
CA ASP A 263 -4.98 27.05 -17.96
C ASP A 263 -4.07 27.73 -16.93
N GLU A 264 -4.59 28.00 -15.72
CA GLU A 264 -3.81 28.65 -14.68
C GLU A 264 -3.95 27.93 -13.33
N GLY A 265 -2.81 27.59 -12.73
CA GLY A 265 -2.71 27.10 -11.36
C GLY A 265 -1.89 28.04 -10.50
N VAL A 266 -2.40 28.45 -9.34
CA VAL A 266 -1.72 29.34 -8.41
C VAL A 266 -1.52 28.63 -7.09
N THR A 267 -0.30 28.70 -6.54
CA THR A 267 0.00 28.16 -5.20
C THR A 267 0.65 29.22 -4.33
N VAL A 268 0.17 29.32 -3.09
CA VAL A 268 0.64 30.32 -2.12
C VAL A 268 0.94 29.65 -0.77
N PRO A 269 1.91 30.17 0.01
CA PRO A 269 2.18 29.68 1.35
C PRO A 269 1.01 29.99 2.30
N ASP A 270 0.84 29.14 3.32
CA ASP A 270 -0.14 29.36 4.40
C ASP A 270 0.34 30.45 5.36
N ALA A 271 0.22 31.71 4.94
CA ALA A 271 0.63 32.89 5.70
C ALA A 271 -0.45 33.98 5.67
N GLU A 272 -0.55 34.80 6.72
CA GLU A 272 -1.62 35.80 6.86
C GLU A 272 -1.81 36.74 5.66
N PRO A 273 -0.79 37.28 4.98
CA PRO A 273 -1.05 38.13 3.82
C PRO A 273 -1.84 37.42 2.71
N TYR A 274 -1.63 36.09 2.54
CA TYR A 274 -2.33 35.28 1.54
C TYR A 274 -3.66 34.77 2.08
N ARG A 275 -3.73 34.40 3.36
CA ARG A 275 -4.98 33.96 4.01
C ARG A 275 -6.08 35.00 3.92
N ASP A 276 -5.76 36.28 4.10
CA ASP A 276 -6.74 37.37 3.94
C ASP A 276 -7.31 37.42 2.52
N GLN A 277 -6.48 37.22 1.50
CA GLN A 277 -6.95 37.19 0.12
C GLN A 277 -7.75 35.92 -0.17
N LEU A 278 -7.37 34.76 0.38
CA LEU A 278 -8.14 33.52 0.25
C LEU A 278 -9.52 33.62 0.90
N ARG A 279 -9.64 34.24 2.09
CA ARG A 279 -10.96 34.52 2.72
C ARG A 279 -11.86 35.35 1.79
N ARG A 280 -11.32 36.38 1.14
CA ARG A 280 -12.05 37.21 0.16
C ARG A 280 -12.46 36.36 -1.06
N LEU A 281 -11.54 35.55 -1.60
CA LEU A 281 -11.80 34.68 -2.74
C LEU A 281 -12.91 33.68 -2.42
N TYR A 282 -12.82 32.99 -1.28
CA TYR A 282 -13.80 31.99 -0.87
C TYR A 282 -15.14 32.61 -0.45
N ALA A 283 -15.18 33.85 -0.02
CA ALA A 283 -16.42 34.59 0.26
C ALA A 283 -17.19 34.99 -1.01
N SER A 284 -16.53 35.03 -2.19
CA SER A 284 -17.15 35.39 -3.46
C SER A 284 -18.27 34.41 -3.86
N PRO A 285 -19.26 34.84 -4.69
CA PRO A 285 -20.33 33.94 -5.13
C PRO A 285 -19.84 32.75 -5.96
N GLY A 286 -20.64 31.68 -5.99
CA GLY A 286 -20.39 30.49 -6.79
C GLY A 286 -19.71 29.34 -6.03
N ASN A 287 -19.54 28.21 -6.71
CA ASN A 287 -19.02 26.99 -6.12
C ASN A 287 -17.50 27.03 -5.96
N ILE A 288 -17.04 26.29 -4.95
CA ILE A 288 -15.64 25.91 -4.75
C ILE A 288 -15.56 24.42 -5.02
N TRP A 289 -14.69 24.02 -5.92
CA TRP A 289 -14.45 22.62 -6.27
C TRP A 289 -13.24 22.08 -5.52
N MET A 290 -13.40 20.97 -4.84
CA MET A 290 -12.33 20.26 -4.15
C MET A 290 -12.30 18.80 -4.57
N TRP A 291 -11.11 18.19 -4.56
CA TRP A 291 -10.96 16.75 -4.77
C TRP A 291 -10.82 16.05 -3.42
N ASN A 292 -11.82 15.27 -3.00
CA ASN A 292 -11.90 14.71 -1.65
C ASN A 292 -12.09 15.78 -0.57
N ARG A 293 -13.11 16.63 -0.74
CA ARG A 293 -13.40 17.82 0.07
C ARG A 293 -13.34 17.61 1.59
N GLU A 294 -13.64 16.40 2.08
CA GLU A 294 -13.61 16.11 3.52
C GLU A 294 -12.22 16.30 4.14
N TYR A 295 -11.18 16.23 3.31
CA TYR A 295 -9.83 16.54 3.74
C TYR A 295 -9.57 18.03 3.77
N ASP A 296 -9.80 18.72 2.68
CA ASP A 296 -9.42 20.12 2.47
C ASP A 296 -10.37 21.08 3.17
N PHE A 297 -11.69 20.90 3.01
CA PHE A 297 -12.72 21.74 3.60
C PHE A 297 -12.59 21.84 5.13
N ILE A 298 -12.38 20.72 5.82
CA ILE A 298 -12.24 20.72 7.28
C ILE A 298 -11.03 21.56 7.71
N ARG A 299 -9.92 21.48 6.97
CA ARG A 299 -8.71 22.24 7.26
C ARG A 299 -8.86 23.71 7.00
N ASP A 300 -9.53 24.07 5.91
CA ASP A 300 -9.88 25.47 5.63
C ASP A 300 -10.80 26.06 6.69
N VAL A 301 -11.74 25.26 7.23
CA VAL A 301 -12.58 25.69 8.38
C VAL A 301 -11.74 25.87 9.63
N GLN A 302 -10.85 24.93 9.95
CA GLN A 302 -9.94 25.03 11.11
C GLN A 302 -8.99 26.23 10.99
N ALA A 303 -8.52 26.54 9.78
CA ALA A 303 -7.68 27.71 9.49
C ALA A 303 -8.46 29.04 9.47
N GLY A 304 -9.79 29.02 9.58
CA GLY A 304 -10.65 30.20 9.51
C GLY A 304 -10.74 30.83 8.12
N LEU A 305 -10.51 30.04 7.07
CA LEU A 305 -10.67 30.45 5.67
C LEU A 305 -12.08 30.22 5.17
N LEU A 306 -12.71 29.14 5.61
CA LEU A 306 -14.12 28.80 5.36
C LEU A 306 -14.85 28.63 6.71
N ARG A 307 -16.17 28.59 6.66
CA ARG A 307 -17.04 28.30 7.79
C ARG A 307 -17.87 27.05 7.49
N GLU A 308 -18.38 26.38 8.51
CA GLU A 308 -19.24 25.19 8.31
C GLU A 308 -20.47 25.48 7.42
N GLU A 309 -21.02 26.68 7.50
CA GLU A 309 -22.13 27.12 6.63
C GLU A 309 -21.74 27.20 5.17
N ASP A 310 -20.46 27.41 4.83
CA ASP A 310 -19.93 27.42 3.46
C ASP A 310 -19.89 26.02 2.83
N SER A 311 -20.17 24.97 3.60
CA SER A 311 -20.24 23.58 3.14
C SER A 311 -21.12 23.41 1.89
N ARG A 312 -22.21 24.21 1.76
CA ARG A 312 -23.14 24.12 0.64
C ARG A 312 -22.58 24.58 -0.70
N LYS A 313 -21.54 25.40 -0.70
CA LYS A 313 -20.88 25.84 -1.95
C LYS A 313 -19.62 25.04 -2.29
N VAL A 314 -19.17 24.16 -1.39
CA VAL A 314 -17.98 23.32 -1.62
C VAL A 314 -18.40 21.96 -2.18
N VAL A 315 -18.14 21.74 -3.47
CA VAL A 315 -18.52 20.53 -4.20
C VAL A 315 -17.35 19.56 -4.25
N ASP A 316 -17.59 18.30 -3.88
CA ASP A 316 -16.61 17.21 -3.97
C ASP A 316 -16.64 16.55 -5.35
N LEU A 317 -15.64 16.84 -6.18
CA LEU A 317 -15.52 16.29 -7.53
C LEU A 317 -15.21 14.79 -7.53
N MET A 318 -14.52 14.29 -6.51
CA MET A 318 -14.21 12.85 -6.38
C MET A 318 -15.50 12.01 -6.28
N TRP A 319 -16.54 12.50 -5.59
CA TRP A 319 -17.82 11.81 -5.52
C TRP A 319 -18.65 11.97 -6.78
N LEU A 320 -18.55 13.10 -7.49
CA LEU A 320 -19.17 13.26 -8.82
C LEU A 320 -18.54 12.29 -9.83
N TRP A 321 -17.21 12.16 -9.85
CA TRP A 321 -16.53 11.14 -10.64
C TRP A 321 -17.01 9.74 -10.30
N LYS A 322 -17.05 9.42 -9.01
CA LYS A 322 -17.50 8.09 -8.57
C LYS A 322 -18.96 7.82 -8.91
N PHE A 323 -19.80 8.85 -8.99
CA PHE A 323 -21.18 8.72 -9.47
C PHE A 323 -21.23 8.44 -10.97
N LEU A 324 -20.32 9.01 -11.74
CA LEU A 324 -20.18 8.78 -13.19
C LEU A 324 -19.56 7.39 -13.45
N GLN A 325 -18.50 7.02 -12.70
CA GLN A 325 -17.71 5.80 -12.88
C GLN A 325 -17.48 5.12 -11.52
N SER A 326 -18.43 4.28 -11.11
CA SER A 326 -18.52 3.79 -9.73
C SER A 326 -17.49 2.72 -9.34
N ASP A 327 -16.94 1.99 -10.29
CA ASP A 327 -16.12 0.79 -10.05
C ASP A 327 -14.63 0.94 -10.40
N VAL A 328 -14.22 2.09 -10.92
CA VAL A 328 -12.81 2.40 -11.21
C VAL A 328 -12.16 3.25 -10.09
N PRO A 329 -10.82 3.40 -10.08
CA PRO A 329 -10.13 4.26 -9.14
C PRO A 329 -10.61 5.72 -9.19
N ARG A 330 -10.48 6.40 -8.05
CA ARG A 330 -10.97 7.77 -7.87
C ARG A 330 -9.88 8.77 -7.47
N GLY A 331 -8.61 8.40 -7.56
CA GLY A 331 -7.51 9.35 -7.33
C GLY A 331 -7.42 10.36 -8.46
N LEU A 332 -7.14 11.64 -8.16
CA LEU A 332 -7.04 12.70 -9.18
C LEU A 332 -6.04 12.32 -10.28
N GLY A 333 -4.86 11.75 -9.92
CA GLY A 333 -3.87 11.29 -10.90
C GLY A 333 -4.38 10.20 -11.86
N TYR A 334 -5.33 9.36 -11.42
CA TYR A 334 -5.99 8.39 -12.29
C TYR A 334 -7.05 9.04 -13.18
N VAL A 335 -7.76 10.02 -12.69
CA VAL A 335 -8.90 10.62 -13.43
C VAL A 335 -8.43 11.67 -14.43
N ALA A 336 -7.37 12.39 -14.11
CA ALA A 336 -6.87 13.50 -14.92
C ALA A 336 -6.58 13.15 -16.40
N PRO A 337 -5.97 12.00 -16.74
CA PRO A 337 -5.69 11.69 -18.15
C PRO A 337 -6.92 11.63 -19.05
N PHE A 338 -8.11 11.36 -18.50
CA PHE A 338 -9.35 11.35 -19.29
C PHE A 338 -9.83 12.75 -19.70
N TYR A 339 -9.37 13.80 -19.01
CA TYR A 339 -9.87 15.17 -19.20
C TYR A 339 -8.76 16.21 -19.43
N SER A 340 -7.51 15.83 -19.24
CA SER A 340 -6.37 16.72 -19.34
C SER A 340 -5.16 16.03 -19.99
N ASN A 341 -4.42 16.79 -20.80
CA ASN A 341 -3.19 16.34 -21.44
C ASN A 341 -1.92 16.84 -20.71
N TYR A 342 -2.04 17.26 -19.46
CA TYR A 342 -0.91 17.83 -18.72
C TYR A 342 0.25 16.83 -18.53
N GLY A 343 -0.02 15.58 -18.46
CA GLY A 343 0.96 14.54 -18.11
C GLY A 343 1.00 14.23 -16.61
N PRO A 344 1.83 13.25 -16.20
CA PRO A 344 1.88 12.82 -14.81
C PRO A 344 2.69 13.79 -13.94
N TRP A 345 2.18 14.13 -12.75
CA TRP A 345 2.81 15.06 -11.81
C TRP A 345 2.87 14.53 -10.37
N LYS A 346 2.12 13.49 -10.03
CA LYS A 346 2.03 12.98 -8.65
C LYS A 346 3.36 12.54 -8.05
N HIS A 347 4.36 12.28 -8.88
CA HIS A 347 5.72 11.96 -8.46
C HIS A 347 6.53 13.19 -8.00
N LEU A 348 6.04 14.42 -8.25
CA LEU A 348 6.71 15.67 -7.84
C LEU A 348 6.50 16.01 -6.35
N ALA A 349 5.55 15.34 -5.67
CA ALA A 349 5.17 15.67 -4.30
C ALA A 349 6.34 15.77 -3.29
N ASP A 350 7.36 14.90 -3.45
CA ASP A 350 8.55 14.91 -2.58
C ASP A 350 9.68 15.82 -3.10
N GLU A 351 9.67 16.21 -4.37
CA GLU A 351 10.79 16.91 -5.03
C GLU A 351 10.53 18.40 -5.24
N ASP A 352 9.32 18.72 -5.63
CA ASP A 352 8.84 20.09 -5.85
C ASP A 352 7.40 20.23 -5.37
N PRO A 353 7.19 20.31 -4.03
CA PRO A 353 5.83 20.38 -3.45
C PRO A 353 5.06 21.62 -3.89
N ALA A 354 5.72 22.70 -4.26
CA ALA A 354 5.06 23.91 -4.69
C ALA A 354 4.47 23.77 -6.09
N THR A 355 5.27 23.30 -7.06
CA THR A 355 4.76 22.97 -8.40
C THR A 355 3.72 21.86 -8.34
N TYR A 356 3.94 20.83 -7.52
CA TYR A 356 2.96 19.76 -7.28
C TYR A 356 1.58 20.33 -6.90
N GLY A 357 1.54 21.21 -5.90
CA GLY A 357 0.28 21.80 -5.43
C GLY A 357 -0.39 22.68 -6.50
N ALA A 358 0.37 23.56 -7.20
CA ALA A 358 -0.17 24.38 -8.29
C ALA A 358 -0.83 23.52 -9.36
N VAL A 359 -0.22 22.37 -9.70
CA VAL A 359 -0.79 21.42 -10.66
C VAL A 359 -2.02 20.71 -10.09
N ASP A 360 -2.05 20.34 -8.80
CA ASP A 360 -3.23 19.73 -8.18
C ASP A 360 -4.44 20.67 -8.26
N GLY A 361 -4.28 21.96 -7.95
CA GLY A 361 -5.31 22.97 -8.13
C GLY A 361 -5.79 23.08 -9.58
N LEU A 362 -4.86 23.20 -10.54
CA LEU A 362 -5.15 23.25 -11.97
C LEU A 362 -5.88 22.01 -12.46
N GLN A 363 -5.40 20.82 -12.11
CA GLN A 363 -6.02 19.56 -12.55
C GLN A 363 -7.39 19.34 -11.93
N THR A 364 -7.59 19.72 -10.68
CA THR A 364 -8.90 19.70 -10.04
C THR A 364 -9.90 20.55 -10.84
N HIS A 365 -9.48 21.72 -11.34
CA HIS A 365 -10.32 22.60 -12.14
C HIS A 365 -10.66 21.98 -13.50
N ARG A 366 -9.66 21.52 -14.28
CA ARG A 366 -9.84 20.88 -15.59
C ARG A 366 -10.73 19.65 -15.53
N VAL A 367 -10.41 18.74 -14.61
CA VAL A 367 -11.16 17.51 -14.38
C VAL A 367 -12.59 17.79 -13.96
N GLY A 368 -12.79 18.84 -13.13
CA GLY A 368 -14.11 19.28 -12.70
C GLY A 368 -15.01 19.65 -13.88
N PHE A 369 -14.51 20.45 -14.83
CA PHE A 369 -15.26 20.80 -16.04
C PHE A 369 -15.60 19.55 -16.88
N GLY A 370 -14.65 18.64 -17.07
CA GLY A 370 -14.87 17.40 -17.80
C GLY A 370 -15.97 16.54 -17.16
N ILE A 371 -15.87 16.27 -15.86
CA ILE A 371 -16.86 15.46 -15.12
C ILE A 371 -18.25 16.11 -15.18
N VAL A 372 -18.34 17.41 -14.97
CA VAL A 372 -19.62 18.14 -15.01
C VAL A 372 -20.21 18.11 -16.41
N SER A 373 -19.39 18.30 -17.45
CA SER A 373 -19.81 18.21 -18.85
C SER A 373 -20.39 16.83 -19.19
N ASP A 374 -19.70 15.75 -18.80
CA ASP A 374 -20.17 14.38 -19.02
C ASP A 374 -21.48 14.10 -18.27
N LEU A 375 -21.58 14.52 -17.02
CA LEU A 375 -22.81 14.36 -16.25
C LEU A 375 -24.00 15.11 -16.87
N ILE A 376 -23.77 16.30 -17.44
CA ILE A 376 -24.79 17.08 -18.16
C ILE A 376 -25.17 16.36 -19.47
N ALA A 377 -24.19 15.94 -20.25
CA ALA A 377 -24.42 15.20 -21.51
C ALA A 377 -25.23 13.93 -21.29
N GLU A 378 -24.96 13.20 -20.19
CA GLU A 378 -25.70 12.00 -19.79
C GLU A 378 -27.03 12.32 -19.08
N ARG A 379 -27.39 13.59 -18.88
CA ARG A 379 -28.59 14.02 -18.14
C ARG A 379 -28.62 13.51 -16.68
N ARG A 380 -27.46 13.36 -16.06
CA ARG A 380 -27.30 12.81 -14.71
C ARG A 380 -26.85 13.85 -13.67
N TYR A 381 -26.52 15.07 -14.09
CA TYR A 381 -25.93 16.09 -13.22
C TYR A 381 -26.79 16.40 -11.99
N GLU A 382 -28.09 16.71 -12.15
CA GLU A 382 -28.97 17.01 -11.03
C GLU A 382 -29.13 15.84 -10.05
N MET A 383 -29.15 14.60 -10.57
CA MET A 383 -29.21 13.41 -9.74
C MET A 383 -27.90 13.22 -8.97
N ALA A 384 -26.76 13.41 -9.62
CA ALA A 384 -25.43 13.31 -8.98
C ALA A 384 -25.29 14.36 -7.87
N MET A 385 -25.64 15.62 -8.14
CA MET A 385 -25.60 16.70 -7.16
C MET A 385 -26.51 16.43 -5.96
N ARG A 386 -27.72 15.95 -6.18
CA ARG A 386 -28.65 15.59 -5.10
C ARG A 386 -28.11 14.42 -4.26
N HIS A 387 -27.58 13.38 -4.90
CA HIS A 387 -27.17 12.16 -4.24
C HIS A 387 -25.83 12.30 -3.49
N THR A 388 -24.89 13.05 -4.01
CA THR A 388 -23.56 13.21 -3.41
C THR A 388 -23.41 14.52 -2.65
N HIS A 389 -23.72 15.65 -3.28
CA HIS A 389 -23.46 16.96 -2.71
C HIS A 389 -24.54 17.39 -1.71
N ARG A 390 -25.83 17.50 -2.12
CA ARG A 390 -26.90 17.98 -1.22
C ARG A 390 -27.10 17.02 -0.03
N LEU A 391 -27.13 15.70 -0.27
CA LEU A 391 -27.22 14.74 0.81
C LEU A 391 -26.07 14.90 1.81
N LEU A 392 -24.84 15.06 1.31
CA LEU A 392 -23.66 15.24 2.16
C LEU A 392 -23.74 16.55 2.97
N THR A 393 -24.05 17.66 2.33
CA THR A 393 -23.97 18.99 2.94
C THR A 393 -25.18 19.38 3.77
N GLU A 394 -26.38 18.93 3.40
CA GLU A 394 -27.64 19.33 4.05
C GLU A 394 -28.09 18.34 5.12
N VAL A 395 -27.65 17.07 5.05
CA VAL A 395 -28.10 16.02 5.96
C VAL A 395 -26.96 15.39 6.71
N LEU A 396 -25.96 14.83 6.00
CA LEU A 396 -24.94 13.98 6.61
C LEU A 396 -23.92 14.80 7.41
N ARG A 397 -23.48 15.95 6.91
CA ARG A 397 -22.54 16.81 7.64
C ARG A 397 -23.18 17.41 8.92
N PRO A 398 -24.38 17.97 8.90
CA PRO A 398 -25.05 18.36 10.14
C PRO A 398 -25.22 17.21 11.13
N ALA A 399 -25.61 16.01 10.66
CA ALA A 399 -25.73 14.84 11.51
C ALA A 399 -24.37 14.39 12.08
N GLN A 400 -23.29 14.47 11.30
CA GLN A 400 -21.92 14.21 11.75
C GLN A 400 -21.51 15.19 12.85
N LEU A 401 -21.78 16.49 12.68
CA LEU A 401 -21.44 17.51 13.67
C LEU A 401 -22.19 17.31 14.99
N ILE A 402 -23.48 16.90 14.94
CA ILE A 402 -24.24 16.53 16.14
C ILE A 402 -23.67 15.28 16.79
N GLY A 403 -23.26 14.30 15.99
CA GLY A 403 -22.71 13.03 16.45
C GLY A 403 -23.77 12.07 17.05
N VAL A 404 -23.35 10.84 17.27
CA VAL A 404 -24.18 9.77 17.85
C VAL A 404 -23.82 9.57 19.32
N LYS A 405 -24.75 9.77 20.21
CA LYS A 405 -24.54 9.57 21.66
C LYS A 405 -24.32 8.09 21.97
N VAL A 406 -23.30 7.78 22.73
CA VAL A 406 -22.91 6.42 23.16
C VAL A 406 -23.02 6.33 24.69
N ASP A 407 -23.65 5.28 25.16
CA ASP A 407 -23.66 4.95 26.59
C ASP A 407 -22.31 4.31 26.97
N ARG A 408 -21.42 5.10 27.56
CA ARG A 408 -20.09 4.66 28.00
C ARG A 408 -20.15 3.56 29.05
N GLY A 409 -21.14 3.58 29.92
CA GLY A 409 -21.35 2.55 30.94
C GLY A 409 -21.65 1.19 30.30
N ARG A 410 -22.62 1.14 29.39
CA ARG A 410 -22.93 -0.07 28.62
C ARG A 410 -21.78 -0.53 27.75
N LEU A 411 -21.05 0.39 27.13
CA LEU A 411 -19.87 0.06 26.32
C LEU A 411 -18.81 -0.66 27.15
N THR A 412 -18.56 -0.19 28.38
CA THR A 412 -17.59 -0.80 29.32
C THR A 412 -18.01 -2.20 29.74
N VAL A 413 -19.29 -2.39 30.09
CA VAL A 413 -19.85 -3.71 30.41
C VAL A 413 -19.72 -4.66 29.23
N PHE A 414 -20.10 -4.22 28.03
CA PHE A 414 -20.02 -5.02 26.81
C PHE A 414 -18.57 -5.41 26.46
N LYS A 415 -17.62 -4.48 26.65
CA LYS A 415 -16.18 -4.76 26.47
C LYS A 415 -15.71 -5.89 27.41
N GLN A 416 -16.18 -5.89 28.66
CA GLN A 416 -15.83 -6.92 29.62
C GLN A 416 -16.45 -8.27 29.23
N GLU A 417 -17.72 -8.30 28.85
CA GLU A 417 -18.38 -9.51 28.36
C GLU A 417 -17.66 -10.14 27.17
N LEU A 418 -17.22 -9.31 26.20
CA LEU A 418 -16.44 -9.78 25.07
C LEU A 418 -15.07 -10.34 25.49
N ALA A 419 -14.42 -9.71 26.47
CA ALA A 419 -13.15 -10.19 27.00
C ALA A 419 -13.33 -11.56 27.69
N ASP A 420 -14.42 -11.76 28.43
CA ASP A 420 -14.72 -13.03 29.09
C ASP A 420 -15.05 -14.13 28.07
N LYS A 421 -15.87 -13.83 27.09
CA LYS A 421 -16.17 -14.76 25.97
C LYS A 421 -14.89 -15.14 25.21
N ALA A 422 -14.02 -14.17 24.90
CA ALA A 422 -12.75 -14.44 24.23
C ALA A 422 -11.84 -15.34 25.07
N ARG A 423 -11.78 -15.10 26.40
CA ARG A 423 -11.03 -15.95 27.35
C ARG A 423 -11.51 -17.39 27.33
N GLY A 424 -12.83 -17.59 27.39
CA GLY A 424 -13.42 -18.94 27.34
C GLY A 424 -13.07 -19.66 26.02
N ARG A 425 -13.14 -18.98 24.88
CA ARG A 425 -12.74 -19.57 23.59
C ARG A 425 -11.24 -19.86 23.52
N LEU A 426 -10.43 -18.97 24.01
CA LEU A 426 -8.97 -19.17 24.07
C LEU A 426 -8.61 -20.37 24.96
N GLN A 427 -9.29 -20.56 26.08
CA GLN A 427 -9.09 -21.74 26.95
C GLN A 427 -9.36 -23.04 26.16
N VAL A 428 -10.49 -23.13 25.45
CA VAL A 428 -10.79 -24.30 24.60
C VAL A 428 -9.69 -24.56 23.57
N LEU A 429 -9.14 -23.50 22.97
CA LEU A 429 -8.02 -23.61 22.01
C LEU A 429 -6.75 -24.12 22.68
N GLN A 430 -6.40 -23.60 23.87
CA GLN A 430 -5.21 -24.01 24.62
C GLN A 430 -5.26 -25.48 25.04
N GLU A 431 -6.42 -25.96 25.46
CA GLU A 431 -6.62 -27.36 25.90
C GLU A 431 -6.49 -28.36 24.73
N ARG A 432 -6.75 -27.91 23.49
CA ARG A 432 -6.72 -28.78 22.30
C ARG A 432 -5.39 -28.78 21.55
N VAL A 433 -4.60 -27.74 21.72
CA VAL A 433 -3.30 -27.64 21.04
C VAL A 433 -2.28 -28.47 21.80
N PRO A 434 -1.64 -29.48 21.17
CA PRO A 434 -0.58 -30.27 21.81
C PRO A 434 0.58 -29.39 22.26
N GLU A 435 1.18 -29.71 23.39
CA GLU A 435 2.34 -28.98 23.91
C GLU A 435 3.50 -28.91 22.91
N THR A 436 3.66 -29.91 22.05
CA THR A 436 4.67 -29.96 21.01
C THR A 436 4.53 -28.88 19.95
N LEU A 437 3.33 -28.32 19.80
CA LEU A 437 3.03 -27.21 18.87
C LEU A 437 3.09 -25.84 19.54
N MET A 438 3.21 -25.78 20.86
CA MET A 438 3.33 -24.49 21.56
C MET A 438 4.71 -23.88 21.29
N PRO A 439 4.79 -22.58 21.00
CA PRO A 439 6.03 -21.95 20.61
C PRO A 439 7.06 -21.97 21.76
N LEU A 440 8.31 -22.20 21.38
CA LEU A 440 9.45 -22.10 22.27
C LEU A 440 10.23 -20.81 21.97
N THR A 441 10.51 -20.02 23.00
CA THR A 441 11.34 -18.80 22.87
C THR A 441 12.42 -18.76 23.95
N PRO A 442 13.59 -18.19 23.65
CA PRO A 442 14.12 -17.79 22.34
C PRO A 442 14.39 -18.98 21.43
N LYS A 443 14.44 -18.81 20.11
CA LYS A 443 14.65 -19.90 19.12
C LYS A 443 15.87 -20.77 19.40
N GLU A 444 16.95 -20.18 19.96
CA GLU A 444 18.22 -20.88 20.22
C GLU A 444 18.33 -21.47 21.66
N GLY A 445 17.34 -21.18 22.50
CA GLY A 445 17.37 -21.54 23.92
C GLY A 445 18.39 -20.73 24.74
N LEU A 446 18.23 -20.76 26.07
CA LEU A 446 19.19 -20.20 27.03
C LEU A 446 20.19 -21.28 27.43
N ARG A 447 21.45 -20.89 27.74
CA ARG A 447 22.50 -21.82 28.22
C ARG A 447 22.37 -22.12 29.73
N ARG A 448 21.59 -21.32 30.45
CA ARG A 448 21.31 -21.48 31.88
C ARG A 448 19.84 -21.22 32.14
N PRO A 449 19.24 -21.88 33.13
CA PRO A 449 17.87 -21.57 33.54
C PRO A 449 17.78 -20.11 33.99
N PRO A 450 16.67 -19.40 33.73
CA PRO A 450 16.44 -18.09 34.32
C PRO A 450 16.30 -18.23 35.84
N ALA A 451 16.59 -17.14 36.55
CA ALA A 451 16.40 -17.10 38.02
C ALA A 451 14.92 -17.33 38.39
N ALA A 452 14.66 -17.99 39.52
CA ALA A 452 13.32 -18.44 39.88
C ALA A 452 12.28 -17.31 39.99
N ASP A 453 12.72 -16.12 40.44
CA ASP A 453 11.90 -14.89 40.53
C ASP A 453 11.57 -14.28 39.16
N LEU A 454 12.21 -14.75 38.08
CA LEU A 454 12.07 -14.22 36.74
C LEU A 454 11.41 -15.23 35.74
N LEU A 455 10.86 -16.32 36.26
CA LEU A 455 10.25 -17.40 35.43
C LEU A 455 9.06 -16.93 34.60
N HIS A 456 8.43 -15.82 34.95
CA HIS A 456 7.26 -15.24 34.28
C HIS A 456 7.60 -14.07 33.32
N VAL A 457 8.88 -13.85 33.04
CA VAL A 457 9.36 -12.71 32.26
C VAL A 457 9.68 -13.12 30.82
N LYS A 458 9.47 -12.18 29.86
CA LYS A 458 9.79 -12.42 28.44
C LYS A 458 11.21 -12.92 28.23
N ALA A 459 11.36 -13.95 27.41
CA ALA A 459 12.66 -14.44 26.94
C ALA A 459 13.55 -13.34 26.35
N SER A 460 12.96 -12.32 25.71
CA SER A 460 13.65 -11.14 25.15
C SER A 460 14.35 -10.26 26.22
N ALA A 461 13.96 -10.37 27.49
CA ALA A 461 14.58 -9.63 28.58
C ALA A 461 15.90 -10.24 29.06
N PHE A 462 16.24 -11.41 28.56
CA PHE A 462 17.45 -12.14 28.96
C PHE A 462 18.49 -12.21 27.84
N THR A 463 19.77 -12.33 28.24
CA THR A 463 20.85 -12.69 27.31
C THR A 463 20.80 -14.20 27.05
N ARG A 464 21.54 -14.68 26.04
CA ARG A 464 21.72 -16.13 25.77
C ARG A 464 22.29 -16.92 26.99
N LYS A 465 22.94 -16.24 27.93
CA LYS A 465 23.48 -16.83 29.16
C LYS A 465 22.45 -16.95 30.29
N GLY A 466 21.19 -16.49 30.09
CA GLY A 466 20.16 -16.52 31.12
C GLY A 466 20.22 -15.37 32.14
N THR A 467 21.03 -14.33 31.87
CA THR A 467 21.13 -13.13 32.73
C THR A 467 20.26 -12.00 32.15
N PRO A 468 19.64 -11.14 33.02
CA PRO A 468 18.89 -9.98 32.53
C PRO A 468 19.76 -9.05 31.68
N ARG A 469 19.17 -8.46 30.63
CA ARG A 469 19.85 -7.46 29.80
C ARG A 469 20.04 -6.16 30.57
N LYS A 470 21.27 -5.62 30.54
CA LYS A 470 21.57 -4.31 31.14
C LYS A 470 20.71 -3.21 30.45
N GLY A 471 20.14 -2.29 31.25
CA GLY A 471 19.47 -1.10 30.75
C GLY A 471 17.93 -1.16 30.67
N LYS A 472 17.28 -2.30 31.02
CA LYS A 472 15.84 -2.31 31.29
C LYS A 472 15.57 -2.47 32.76
N PRO A 473 14.90 -1.48 33.40
CA PRO A 473 14.48 -1.61 34.80
C PRO A 473 13.57 -2.82 34.98
N GLN A 474 13.72 -3.58 36.06
CA GLN A 474 12.85 -4.73 36.38
C GLN A 474 11.35 -4.37 36.38
N ALA A 475 11.03 -3.10 36.72
CA ALA A 475 9.66 -2.56 36.73
C ALA A 475 9.00 -2.47 35.32
N GLU A 476 9.75 -2.43 34.22
CA GLU A 476 9.19 -2.42 32.84
C GLU A 476 8.87 -3.82 32.28
N ILE A 477 9.21 -4.87 33.01
CA ILE A 477 8.95 -6.23 32.61
C ILE A 477 7.54 -6.58 33.09
N LYS A 478 6.53 -6.28 32.27
CA LYS A 478 5.11 -6.58 32.59
C LYS A 478 4.91 -8.07 32.86
N GLN A 479 4.76 -8.43 34.12
CA GLN A 479 4.48 -9.80 34.60
C GLN A 479 3.19 -10.38 34.01
N GLU A 480 2.20 -9.54 33.69
CA GLU A 480 0.84 -9.96 33.32
C GLU A 480 0.73 -10.73 32.00
N LEU A 481 1.63 -10.51 31.02
CA LEU A 481 1.55 -11.12 29.69
C LEU A 481 2.07 -12.57 29.62
N TYR A 482 2.80 -13.03 30.64
CA TYR A 482 3.48 -14.32 30.64
C TYR A 482 3.17 -15.21 31.86
N ALA A 483 2.12 -14.90 32.60
CA ALA A 483 1.67 -15.70 33.73
C ALA A 483 1.40 -17.19 33.43
N ARG A 484 1.38 -17.57 32.13
CA ARG A 484 1.19 -18.94 31.66
C ARG A 484 2.40 -19.53 30.91
N ALA A 485 3.45 -18.76 30.72
CA ALA A 485 4.68 -19.30 30.10
C ALA A 485 5.44 -20.12 31.14
N ARG A 486 5.83 -21.34 30.78
CA ARG A 486 6.64 -22.19 31.63
C ARG A 486 8.04 -22.36 31.02
N VAL A 487 9.04 -22.54 31.87
CA VAL A 487 10.39 -22.87 31.42
C VAL A 487 10.48 -24.38 31.21
N VAL A 488 10.92 -24.76 30.04
CA VAL A 488 11.15 -26.15 29.67
C VAL A 488 12.63 -26.38 29.35
N GLU A 489 13.15 -27.49 29.82
CA GLU A 489 14.49 -27.95 29.52
C GLU A 489 14.46 -28.92 28.33
N ARG A 490 15.38 -28.75 27.39
CA ARG A 490 15.51 -29.65 26.24
C ARG A 490 16.97 -29.97 25.96
N LEU A 491 17.22 -31.23 25.64
CA LEU A 491 18.46 -31.69 25.11
C LEU A 491 18.41 -31.55 23.59
N ILE A 492 19.37 -30.84 23.01
CA ILE A 492 19.49 -30.67 21.56
C ILE A 492 20.87 -31.09 21.07
N LEU A 493 20.94 -31.67 19.88
CA LEU A 493 22.20 -31.89 19.18
C LEU A 493 22.61 -30.57 18.51
N LYS A 494 23.82 -30.12 18.80
CA LYS A 494 24.34 -28.86 18.27
C LYS A 494 25.84 -28.99 18.00
N GLU A 495 26.27 -28.38 16.90
CA GLU A 495 27.69 -28.19 16.63
C GLU A 495 28.27 -27.16 17.60
N VAL A 496 29.24 -27.58 18.40
CA VAL A 496 29.84 -26.76 19.47
C VAL A 496 31.35 -26.98 19.50
N LEU A 497 32.09 -26.01 20.05
CA LEU A 497 33.49 -26.18 20.34
C LEU A 497 33.67 -27.08 21.57
N VAL A 498 34.42 -28.14 21.41
CA VAL A 498 34.76 -29.07 22.47
C VAL A 498 36.26 -28.98 22.71
N CYS A 499 36.66 -28.99 23.98
CA CYS A 499 38.06 -29.03 24.33
C CYS A 499 38.53 -30.51 24.48
N ARG A 500 39.36 -30.96 23.57
CA ARG A 500 39.94 -32.34 23.64
C ARG A 500 40.81 -32.54 24.86
N THR A 501 41.43 -31.47 25.37
CA THR A 501 42.33 -31.53 26.52
C THR A 501 41.60 -31.81 27.84
N CYS A 502 40.44 -31.24 28.06
CA CYS A 502 39.68 -31.38 29.33
C CYS A 502 38.27 -31.93 29.15
N GLY A 503 37.85 -32.27 27.95
CA GLY A 503 36.52 -32.81 27.65
C GLY A 503 35.37 -31.82 27.75
N ALA A 504 35.65 -30.56 28.08
CA ALA A 504 34.57 -29.54 28.22
C ALA A 504 33.89 -29.24 26.89
N THR A 505 32.57 -29.23 26.88
CA THR A 505 31.72 -28.90 25.72
C THR A 505 31.26 -27.46 25.75
N GLU A 506 30.90 -26.90 24.58
CA GLU A 506 30.45 -25.48 24.40
C GLU A 506 31.45 -24.44 24.94
N VAL A 507 32.73 -24.72 24.82
CA VAL A 507 33.78 -23.81 25.28
C VAL A 507 33.90 -22.57 24.37
N ALA A 508 34.43 -21.48 24.90
CA ALA A 508 34.76 -20.30 24.11
C ALA A 508 36.06 -20.53 23.32
N ARG A 509 36.28 -19.81 22.20
CA ARG A 509 37.54 -19.90 21.41
C ARG A 509 38.80 -19.60 22.22
N ARG A 510 38.71 -18.92 23.37
CA ARG A 510 39.80 -18.66 24.32
C ARG A 510 39.58 -19.45 25.60
N HIS A 511 39.23 -20.71 25.50
CA HIS A 511 39.07 -21.59 26.64
C HIS A 511 40.42 -21.82 27.33
N ARG A 512 40.42 -21.76 28.68
CA ARG A 512 41.55 -22.20 29.51
C ARG A 512 41.13 -23.46 30.24
N CYS A 513 41.90 -24.51 30.06
CA CYS A 513 41.65 -25.75 30.79
C CYS A 513 41.84 -25.54 32.31
N PRO A 514 40.98 -26.11 33.16
CA PRO A 514 41.25 -26.14 34.57
C PRO A 514 42.61 -26.81 34.84
N PRO A 515 43.39 -26.37 35.87
CA PRO A 515 44.65 -27.01 36.22
C PRO A 515 44.42 -28.47 36.57
N PRO A 516 45.39 -29.34 36.29
CA PRO A 516 45.32 -30.74 36.70
C PRO A 516 45.19 -30.83 38.22
N GLN A 517 44.55 -31.90 38.72
CA GLN A 517 44.31 -32.09 40.16
C GLN A 517 45.60 -32.29 41.00
N ALA A 518 46.73 -32.49 40.34
CA ALA A 518 48.04 -32.63 41.02
C ALA A 518 48.73 -31.26 41.17
N ALA A 519 49.09 -30.88 42.37
CA ALA A 519 49.80 -29.65 42.67
C ALA A 519 51.14 -29.57 41.93
N GLY A 520 51.35 -28.55 41.08
CA GLY A 520 52.63 -28.22 40.46
C GLY A 520 52.70 -28.35 38.91
N GLU A 521 51.66 -28.78 38.23
CA GLU A 521 51.69 -28.81 36.75
C GLU A 521 51.25 -27.48 36.09
N PRO A 522 51.92 -27.06 34.99
CA PRO A 522 51.53 -25.83 34.28
C PRO A 522 50.16 -25.98 33.63
N ALA A 523 49.46 -24.86 33.46
CA ALA A 523 48.16 -24.79 32.76
C ALA A 523 48.28 -25.38 31.35
N ARG A 524 47.41 -26.33 31.02
CA ARG A 524 47.40 -27.00 29.70
C ARG A 524 46.82 -26.08 28.63
N THR A 525 47.41 -26.09 27.44
CA THR A 525 46.88 -25.39 26.29
C THR A 525 45.59 -26.10 25.82
N ALA A 526 44.53 -25.35 25.57
CA ALA A 526 43.29 -25.95 25.10
C ALA A 526 43.39 -26.35 23.62
N ASP A 527 43.15 -27.61 23.32
CA ASP A 527 42.95 -28.10 21.98
C ASP A 527 41.43 -28.12 21.67
N LEU A 528 41.00 -27.27 20.73
CA LEU A 528 39.59 -27.02 20.44
C LEU A 528 39.20 -27.61 19.10
N ASP A 529 38.14 -28.39 19.09
CA ASP A 529 37.57 -29.00 17.89
C ASP A 529 36.06 -28.68 17.79
N LEU A 530 35.52 -28.69 16.56
CA LEU A 530 34.10 -28.61 16.29
C LEU A 530 33.50 -30.01 16.32
N ALA A 531 32.60 -30.27 17.24
CA ALA A 531 31.90 -31.55 17.36
C ALA A 531 30.41 -31.36 17.59
N VAL A 532 29.62 -32.31 17.09
CA VAL A 532 28.18 -32.37 17.40
C VAL A 532 28.02 -32.97 18.79
N ALA A 533 27.57 -32.20 19.75
CA ALA A 533 27.32 -32.63 21.10
C ALA A 533 25.88 -32.40 21.54
N THR A 534 25.40 -33.23 22.45
CA THR A 534 24.14 -33.03 23.13
C THR A 534 24.30 -31.96 24.18
N VAL A 535 23.55 -30.86 24.04
CA VAL A 535 23.61 -29.72 24.94
C VAL A 535 22.24 -29.41 25.54
N THR A 536 22.21 -29.00 26.81
CA THR A 536 20.99 -28.59 27.47
C THR A 536 20.65 -27.13 27.14
N ARG A 537 19.37 -26.89 26.83
CA ARG A 537 18.85 -25.56 26.60
C ARG A 537 17.54 -25.35 27.32
N TRP A 538 17.33 -24.13 27.78
CA TRP A 538 16.08 -23.71 28.44
C TRP A 538 15.32 -22.77 27.56
N TYR A 539 13.99 -23.02 27.46
CA TYR A 539 13.06 -22.24 26.64
C TYR A 539 11.87 -21.83 27.49
N TRP A 540 11.28 -20.66 27.20
CA TRP A 540 9.91 -20.42 27.61
C TRP A 540 8.98 -21.09 26.61
N GLN A 541 8.11 -21.95 27.10
CA GLN A 541 7.00 -22.46 26.32
C GLN A 541 5.86 -21.48 26.45
N GLU A 542 5.60 -20.74 25.39
CA GLU A 542 4.52 -19.75 25.35
C GLU A 542 3.18 -20.42 25.04
N PRO A 543 2.04 -19.85 25.53
CA PRO A 543 0.74 -20.36 25.18
C PRO A 543 0.47 -20.21 23.68
N PHE A 544 -0.41 -21.04 23.13
CA PHE A 544 -0.82 -20.95 21.74
C PHE A 544 -1.44 -19.57 21.43
N ASN A 545 -0.98 -18.95 20.34
CA ASN A 545 -1.51 -17.68 19.87
C ASN A 545 -2.49 -17.93 18.71
N ALA A 546 -3.78 -17.73 18.97
CA ALA A 546 -4.86 -17.93 18.02
C ALA A 546 -4.84 -16.97 16.79
N ASP A 547 -4.15 -15.82 16.92
CA ASP A 547 -3.98 -14.86 15.85
C ASP A 547 -2.76 -15.18 14.95
N SER A 548 -1.89 -16.08 15.39
CA SER A 548 -0.70 -16.49 14.65
C SER A 548 -1.01 -17.47 13.52
N VAL A 549 -0.99 -17.01 12.28
CA VAL A 549 -1.19 -17.86 11.09
C VAL A 549 -0.25 -19.09 11.08
N PRO A 550 1.08 -18.96 11.34
CA PRO A 550 1.97 -20.11 11.40
C PRO A 550 1.57 -21.16 12.45
N GLN A 551 1.11 -20.73 13.63
CA GLN A 551 0.73 -21.67 14.69
C GLN A 551 -0.58 -22.39 14.35
N VAL A 552 -1.55 -21.69 13.76
CA VAL A 552 -2.80 -22.29 13.29
C VAL A 552 -2.54 -23.27 12.14
N LEU A 553 -1.64 -22.95 11.20
CA LEU A 553 -1.23 -23.86 10.13
C LEU A 553 -0.56 -25.11 10.69
N ALA A 554 0.31 -24.95 11.70
CA ALA A 554 0.96 -26.10 12.36
C ALA A 554 -0.09 -27.04 13.00
N TYR A 555 -1.12 -26.51 13.64
CA TYR A 555 -2.21 -27.32 14.16
C TYR A 555 -2.99 -28.04 13.05
N ILE A 556 -3.38 -27.35 11.98
CA ILE A 556 -4.08 -27.95 10.84
C ILE A 556 -3.31 -29.14 10.27
N LYS A 557 -1.99 -28.97 10.06
CA LYS A 557 -1.09 -30.01 9.54
C LYS A 557 -0.90 -31.17 10.53
N HIS A 558 -0.75 -30.87 11.81
CA HIS A 558 -0.62 -31.89 12.87
C HIS A 558 -1.86 -32.79 12.93
N ARG A 559 -3.04 -32.24 12.67
CA ARG A 559 -4.29 -32.99 12.59
C ARG A 559 -4.46 -33.77 11.27
N GLY A 560 -3.52 -33.68 10.34
CA GLY A 560 -3.60 -34.29 9.01
C GLY A 560 -4.59 -33.59 8.07
N HIS A 561 -5.05 -32.38 8.42
CA HIS A 561 -6.01 -31.62 7.61
C HIS A 561 -5.28 -30.74 6.59
N LYS A 562 -6.00 -30.41 5.48
CA LYS A 562 -5.44 -29.55 4.42
C LYS A 562 -5.89 -28.10 4.62
N PRO A 563 -4.95 -27.14 4.72
CA PRO A 563 -5.29 -25.71 4.75
C PRO A 563 -5.91 -25.27 3.42
N GLY A 564 -6.50 -24.07 3.39
CA GLY A 564 -7.00 -23.47 2.15
C GLY A 564 -5.87 -22.89 1.33
N ARG A 565 -6.15 -22.50 0.07
CA ARG A 565 -5.23 -21.73 -0.77
C ARG A 565 -5.43 -20.23 -0.54
N ALA A 566 -4.34 -19.50 -0.42
CA ALA A 566 -4.37 -18.05 -0.29
C ALA A 566 -4.43 -17.39 -1.68
N ARG A 567 -5.50 -16.63 -1.97
CA ARG A 567 -5.65 -15.95 -3.27
C ARG A 567 -4.61 -14.85 -3.54
N LYS A 568 -3.91 -14.34 -2.53
CA LYS A 568 -3.02 -13.15 -2.63
C LYS A 568 -1.73 -13.25 -1.79
N SER A 569 -1.35 -14.40 -1.27
CA SER A 569 -0.17 -14.56 -0.40
C SER A 569 0.90 -15.41 -1.07
N LYS A 570 2.18 -15.12 -0.78
CA LYS A 570 3.33 -15.96 -1.17
C LYS A 570 3.32 -17.36 -0.55
N SER A 571 2.58 -17.58 0.53
CA SER A 571 2.28 -18.92 1.03
C SER A 571 0.98 -19.40 0.39
N ASP A 572 1.02 -20.50 -0.35
CA ASP A 572 -0.17 -21.15 -0.93
C ASP A 572 -1.20 -21.58 0.13
N GLU A 573 -0.92 -21.38 1.41
CA GLU A 573 -1.72 -21.86 2.53
C GLU A 573 -2.42 -20.71 3.26
N SER A 574 -3.71 -20.88 3.55
CA SER A 574 -4.56 -19.88 4.20
C SER A 574 -5.29 -20.44 5.40
N THR A 575 -5.42 -19.63 6.45
CA THR A 575 -6.28 -19.82 7.61
C THR A 575 -7.43 -18.82 7.65
N ASN A 576 -7.91 -18.40 6.48
CA ASN A 576 -9.03 -17.47 6.37
C ASN A 576 -10.34 -18.10 6.85
N ARG A 577 -11.36 -17.28 6.96
CA ARG A 577 -12.68 -17.68 7.46
C ARG A 577 -13.26 -18.86 6.66
N GLU A 578 -13.23 -18.82 5.33
CA GLU A 578 -13.72 -19.90 4.46
C GLU A 578 -13.02 -21.23 4.74
N THR A 579 -11.69 -21.21 4.91
CA THR A 579 -10.90 -22.40 5.26
C THR A 579 -11.32 -22.97 6.59
N LEU A 580 -11.45 -22.14 7.62
CA LEU A 580 -11.82 -22.57 8.96
C LEU A 580 -13.26 -23.08 9.02
N GLU A 581 -14.21 -22.43 8.33
CA GLU A 581 -15.61 -22.90 8.22
C GLU A 581 -15.71 -24.24 7.49
N ARG A 582 -14.94 -24.42 6.42
CA ARG A 582 -14.85 -25.70 5.72
C ARG A 582 -14.30 -26.79 6.65
N LEU A 583 -13.19 -26.54 7.33
CA LEU A 583 -12.57 -27.49 8.24
C LEU A 583 -13.50 -27.82 9.43
N SER A 584 -14.17 -26.83 10.00
CA SER A 584 -15.15 -27.04 11.07
C SER A 584 -16.26 -28.01 10.62
N ARG A 585 -16.83 -27.79 9.43
CA ARG A 585 -17.90 -28.63 8.87
C ARG A 585 -17.45 -30.04 8.48
N THR A 586 -16.24 -30.15 7.86
CA THR A 586 -15.81 -31.45 7.30
C THR A 586 -15.16 -32.36 8.32
N THR A 587 -14.57 -31.81 9.40
CA THR A 587 -13.82 -32.60 10.39
C THR A 587 -14.55 -32.76 11.71
N GLY A 588 -15.51 -31.88 12.02
CA GLY A 588 -16.16 -31.81 13.33
C GLY A 588 -15.25 -31.45 14.49
N ASP A 589 -13.97 -31.04 14.22
CA ASP A 589 -13.03 -30.65 15.29
C ASP A 589 -13.45 -29.31 15.90
N PRO A 590 -13.81 -29.28 17.19
CA PRO A 590 -14.28 -28.07 17.88
C PRO A 590 -13.23 -26.94 17.93
N PHE A 591 -11.95 -27.23 17.67
CA PHE A 591 -10.90 -26.21 17.57
C PHE A 591 -11.23 -25.15 16.52
N TYR A 592 -11.72 -25.57 15.34
CA TYR A 592 -11.99 -24.62 14.25
C TYR A 592 -13.16 -23.69 14.56
N GLN A 593 -14.20 -24.21 15.19
CA GLN A 593 -15.33 -23.37 15.61
C GLN A 593 -14.90 -22.41 16.72
N ALA A 594 -14.15 -22.88 17.72
CA ALA A 594 -13.64 -22.02 18.78
C ALA A 594 -12.72 -20.92 18.25
N LEU A 595 -11.90 -21.20 17.22
CA LEU A 595 -11.05 -20.23 16.57
C LEU A 595 -11.84 -19.19 15.76
N LEU A 596 -12.87 -19.62 15.04
CA LEU A 596 -13.80 -18.73 14.33
C LEU A 596 -14.48 -17.77 15.31
N ASP A 597 -15.03 -18.30 16.41
CA ASP A 597 -15.69 -17.51 17.45
C ASP A 597 -14.70 -16.52 18.09
N TYR A 598 -13.50 -16.98 18.46
CA TYR A 598 -12.46 -16.14 19.05
C TYR A 598 -12.10 -14.95 18.15
N ARG A 599 -11.87 -15.21 16.88
CA ARG A 599 -11.52 -14.16 15.89
C ARG A 599 -12.71 -13.22 15.63
N ALA A 600 -13.92 -13.73 15.60
CA ALA A 600 -15.12 -12.90 15.47
C ALA A 600 -15.28 -11.96 16.69
N ILE A 601 -15.12 -12.48 17.91
CA ILE A 601 -15.14 -11.68 19.14
C ILE A 601 -14.02 -10.65 19.14
N GLY A 602 -12.80 -11.02 18.74
CA GLY A 602 -11.64 -10.13 18.63
C GLY A 602 -11.91 -8.96 17.68
N LYS A 603 -12.54 -9.23 16.51
CA LYS A 603 -12.95 -8.20 15.57
C LYS A 603 -13.98 -7.24 16.19
N VAL A 604 -15.02 -7.76 16.82
CA VAL A 604 -16.05 -6.94 17.49
C VAL A 604 -15.42 -6.07 18.57
N LYS A 605 -14.61 -6.66 19.44
CA LYS A 605 -13.93 -5.94 20.52
C LYS A 605 -12.99 -4.85 20.00
N GLY A 606 -12.06 -5.19 19.09
CA GLY A 606 -11.02 -4.27 18.62
C GLY A 606 -11.57 -3.19 17.68
N THR A 607 -12.35 -3.60 16.68
CA THR A 607 -12.82 -2.68 15.65
C THR A 607 -13.98 -1.82 16.13
N TYR A 608 -14.99 -2.43 16.77
CA TYR A 608 -16.22 -1.70 17.10
C TYR A 608 -16.18 -1.12 18.52
N VAL A 609 -15.80 -1.91 19.54
CA VAL A 609 -15.85 -1.40 20.94
C VAL A 609 -14.69 -0.48 21.24
N GLU A 610 -13.46 -0.96 21.11
CA GLU A 610 -12.26 -0.15 21.39
C GLU A 610 -12.07 0.96 20.35
N GLY A 611 -12.48 0.70 19.08
CA GLY A 611 -12.50 1.71 18.04
C GLY A 611 -13.47 2.85 18.35
N THR A 612 -14.65 2.56 18.89
CA THR A 612 -15.61 3.53 19.39
C THR A 612 -15.05 4.30 20.58
N GLU A 613 -14.59 3.59 21.61
CA GLU A 613 -14.10 4.18 22.87
C GLU A 613 -13.00 5.23 22.62
N ARG A 614 -12.08 4.96 21.69
CA ARG A 614 -10.98 5.89 21.33
C ARG A 614 -11.43 7.17 20.60
N ARG A 615 -12.65 7.18 20.07
CA ARG A 615 -13.18 8.26 19.21
C ARG A 615 -14.35 9.00 19.84
N LEU A 616 -14.70 8.67 21.10
CA LEU A 616 -15.70 9.45 21.83
C LEU A 616 -15.13 10.83 22.16
N ASP A 617 -15.92 11.85 21.92
CA ASP A 617 -15.64 13.21 22.39
C ASP A 617 -15.91 13.37 23.90
N ALA A 618 -15.78 14.60 24.39
CA ALA A 618 -16.02 14.92 25.80
C ALA A 618 -17.47 14.67 26.25
N ASP A 619 -18.41 14.72 25.31
CA ASP A 619 -19.84 14.51 25.54
C ASP A 619 -20.30 13.08 25.23
N ASP A 620 -19.37 12.11 25.13
CA ASP A 620 -19.64 10.73 24.77
C ASP A 620 -20.34 10.56 23.42
N ARG A 621 -19.99 11.39 22.42
CA ARG A 621 -20.51 11.30 21.08
C ARG A 621 -19.44 10.80 20.09
N LEU A 622 -19.91 10.09 19.07
CA LEU A 622 -19.15 9.69 17.89
C LEU A 622 -19.52 10.58 16.72
N HIS A 623 -18.52 10.98 15.95
CA HIS A 623 -18.67 11.78 14.73
C HIS A 623 -18.20 10.99 13.50
N PRO A 624 -18.93 9.92 13.09
CA PRO A 624 -18.52 9.07 11.98
C PRO A 624 -18.57 9.84 10.66
N VAL A 625 -17.52 9.69 9.85
CA VAL A 625 -17.40 10.38 8.56
C VAL A 625 -18.21 9.63 7.49
N PRO A 626 -19.22 10.27 6.87
CA PRO A 626 -20.00 9.66 5.80
C PRO A 626 -19.19 9.55 4.51
N THR A 627 -19.34 8.45 3.80
CA THR A 627 -18.62 8.20 2.53
C THR A 627 -19.50 7.42 1.55
N PHE A 628 -19.17 7.52 0.24
CA PHE A 628 -19.76 6.70 -0.84
C PHE A 628 -18.74 5.71 -1.41
N LYS A 629 -17.87 5.14 -0.57
CA LYS A 629 -16.79 4.21 -0.98
C LYS A 629 -17.25 2.95 -1.74
N PRO A 630 -18.37 2.29 -1.40
CA PRO A 630 -18.82 1.12 -2.15
C PRO A 630 -19.05 1.42 -3.64
N SER A 631 -18.79 0.44 -4.52
CA SER A 631 -19.06 0.57 -5.97
C SER A 631 -20.54 0.82 -6.29
N THR A 632 -21.44 0.40 -5.40
CA THR A 632 -22.88 0.66 -5.52
C THR A 632 -23.29 2.07 -5.11
N MET A 633 -22.37 2.96 -4.77
CA MET A 633 -22.63 4.32 -4.26
C MET A 633 -23.54 4.34 -3.02
N ARG A 634 -23.58 3.26 -2.25
CA ARG A 634 -24.30 3.23 -0.96
C ARG A 634 -23.57 4.07 0.05
N LEU A 635 -24.32 4.71 0.93
CA LEU A 635 -23.77 5.40 2.09
C LEU A 635 -23.03 4.38 2.99
N SER A 636 -21.85 4.73 3.40
CA SER A 636 -21.05 4.04 4.40
C SER A 636 -20.37 5.05 5.31
N TYR A 637 -19.83 4.58 6.43
CA TYR A 637 -19.15 5.47 7.38
C TYR A 637 -17.74 4.97 7.66
N THR A 638 -16.86 5.90 7.97
CA THR A 638 -15.50 5.64 8.47
C THR A 638 -15.28 6.42 9.76
N ASN A 639 -14.31 6.00 10.55
CA ASN A 639 -13.87 6.66 11.79
C ASN A 639 -14.97 6.93 12.85
N PRO A 640 -15.64 5.90 13.36
CA PRO A 640 -15.64 4.47 13.00
C PRO A 640 -16.68 4.11 11.94
N ASN A 641 -16.56 2.90 11.37
CA ASN A 641 -17.63 2.37 10.52
C ASN A 641 -18.80 1.90 11.41
N ILE A 642 -19.94 2.59 11.31
CA ILE A 642 -21.17 2.28 12.07
C ILE A 642 -22.22 1.53 11.26
N THR A 643 -21.94 1.21 9.99
CA THR A 643 -22.89 0.55 9.07
C THR A 643 -22.73 -0.97 8.97
N ASN A 644 -21.79 -1.58 9.66
CA ASN A 644 -21.54 -3.03 9.65
C ASN A 644 -22.03 -3.73 10.93
#